data_7ae5399d647d29d296dc4d33ecc2e965
#
_entry.id   7ae5399d647d29d296dc4d33ecc2e965
#
_cell.length_a   1.000
_cell.length_b   1.000
_cell.length_c   1.000
_cell.angle_alpha   90.00
_cell.angle_beta   90.00
_cell.angle_gamma   90.00
#
_symmetry.space_group_name_H-M   'P 1'
#
loop_
_entity.id
_entity.type
_entity.pdbx_description
1 polymer ?
#
loop_
_entity_poly.entity_id
_entity_poly.type
_entity_poly.pdbx_seq_one_letter_code
_entity_poly.pdbx_strand_id
1 'polypeptide(L)'
;MNRRNFIRTSALIGAGLPFLKNKKSTGAQVEVLNEIPEKAILDTLENGYLKFDLFTDGSTVITDKPDGYRWHQGPVAIQDSTEIEDHNCWFRGERKYMEQYPGRFLVTKEGSHFRFTLYGRQNRVVGRFLCQIALEGEWLTYRLLSIDESIPSLIFPAPIVCDASVIPQGAGRLVKKSKEPDIWSREFLPFYTHLNMRMFGGIKDGMAWIGIYGDRSADAGAFLYNGLVSPVWLKSLGRWQGDYRFRFRFFKGGYNEIARAYRAYLQEKGEFVSLAEKAEQNPLVERISGGRILSYFQASPGLNLRTAEDYLFTPDQIQNKRLHKEIRFTHAQLKKSIDYAKQSGFAKGLINIRGWINGGYDYSHPDIWPPDPDLGDHRELAQVIASDPTIPCCLHDNYQDIYDHVPSFPNGVLRRPDGSLMPGGLWAGGQAYMLNSRDSLKYVKRNWENIKSLHPQAMFLDTVTAAKLLQSFEPGNTLTRLQDRELKAEILKFYLDLGLLVGSEEGADFGVPYCHWFENRHERKAGETIPLWSLVFHDAAFCARYTTFTNDRPYPKWLEDLLWGYQLLFFIRPEFGHVADSKAEQNIGFAPTKMDEQLFTSTFHVDRWHEQIGMQAMTSHRFVNDDVQLEETVFEHGKRIIVNFGAEPQRVDGQLIPPQNYFIGD
;
A
#
# COMPACT_ATOMS: atom_id res chain seq x y z
N MET A 1 -5.20 -25.88 8.96
CA MET A 1 -5.85 -26.43 7.75
C MET A 1 -5.01 -26.09 6.53
N ASN A 2 -4.62 -27.13 5.79
CA ASN A 2 -3.58 -27.02 4.75
C ASN A 2 -4.10 -26.28 3.50
N ARG A 3 -3.35 -25.29 3.01
CA ARG A 3 -3.63 -24.49 1.79
C ARG A 3 -3.91 -25.31 0.50
N ARG A 4 -3.66 -26.59 0.48
CA ARG A 4 -3.89 -27.48 -0.69
C ARG A 4 -5.36 -27.83 -0.97
N ASN A 5 -6.27 -27.66 -0.01
CA ASN A 5 -7.69 -27.99 -0.19
C ASN A 5 -8.57 -26.84 -0.68
N PHE A 6 -8.02 -25.60 -0.76
CA PHE A 6 -8.80 -24.43 -1.19
C PHE A 6 -8.94 -24.33 -2.73
N ILE A 7 -8.09 -25.00 -3.48
CA ILE A 7 -8.04 -24.88 -4.97
C ILE A 7 -8.95 -25.92 -5.68
N ARG A 8 -9.46 -26.93 -5.00
CA ARG A 8 -10.23 -28.01 -5.65
C ARG A 8 -11.77 -27.87 -5.63
N THR A 9 -12.32 -26.88 -4.96
CA THR A 9 -13.78 -26.75 -4.81
C THR A 9 -14.43 -25.66 -5.70
N SER A 10 -13.68 -24.99 -6.54
CA SER A 10 -14.19 -23.92 -7.42
C SER A 10 -14.53 -24.35 -8.85
N ALA A 11 -14.55 -25.62 -9.12
CA ALA A 11 -14.93 -26.16 -10.44
C ALA A 11 -16.24 -26.93 -10.28
N LEU A 12 -17.38 -26.25 -10.32
CA LEU A 12 -18.70 -26.79 -10.72
C LEU A 12 -19.81 -25.80 -10.31
N ILE A 13 -20.12 -24.83 -11.14
CA ILE A 13 -21.47 -24.34 -11.44
C ILE A 13 -21.37 -23.66 -12.80
N GLY A 14 -21.54 -24.44 -13.83
CA GLY A 14 -21.80 -23.95 -15.18
C GLY A 14 -23.29 -23.68 -15.34
N ALA A 15 -23.70 -22.42 -15.33
CA ALA A 15 -24.98 -22.00 -15.86
C ALA A 15 -24.70 -21.23 -17.14
N GLY A 16 -25.18 -21.79 -18.28
CA GLY A 16 -24.92 -21.29 -19.61
C GLY A 16 -25.42 -19.88 -19.84
N LEU A 17 -24.52 -19.03 -20.28
CA LEU A 17 -24.82 -17.77 -20.93
C LEU A 17 -24.71 -17.96 -22.45
N PRO A 18 -25.59 -17.33 -23.26
CA PRO A 18 -25.64 -17.56 -24.71
C PRO A 18 -24.38 -16.97 -25.36
N PHE A 19 -23.77 -17.77 -26.21
CA PHE A 19 -22.69 -17.37 -27.12
C PHE A 19 -23.11 -16.13 -27.91
N LEU A 20 -22.52 -14.98 -27.61
CA LEU A 20 -22.52 -13.84 -28.51
C LEU A 20 -21.70 -14.24 -29.76
N LYS A 21 -22.41 -14.34 -30.87
CA LYS A 21 -21.81 -14.61 -32.20
C LYS A 21 -20.70 -13.56 -32.45
N ASN A 22 -19.49 -14.06 -32.61
CA ASN A 22 -18.36 -13.30 -33.13
C ASN A 22 -18.77 -12.50 -34.36
N LYS A 23 -18.77 -11.16 -34.26
CA LYS A 23 -18.63 -10.34 -35.46
C LYS A 23 -17.31 -10.71 -36.12
N LYS A 24 -17.38 -11.21 -37.35
CA LYS A 24 -16.21 -11.43 -38.22
C LYS A 24 -15.43 -10.11 -38.25
N SER A 25 -14.27 -10.06 -37.61
CA SER A 25 -13.29 -9.05 -37.86
C SER A 25 -12.86 -9.18 -39.32
N THR A 26 -12.95 -8.11 -40.07
CA THR A 26 -12.28 -7.96 -41.38
C THR A 26 -10.83 -8.35 -41.18
N GLY A 27 -10.38 -9.36 -41.90
CA GLY A 27 -9.08 -9.99 -41.73
C GLY A 27 -7.93 -9.01 -41.93
N ALA A 28 -7.47 -8.41 -40.85
CA ALA A 28 -6.16 -7.78 -40.81
C ALA A 28 -5.13 -8.90 -40.99
N GLN A 29 -4.31 -8.84 -42.00
CA GLN A 29 -3.20 -9.77 -42.20
C GLN A 29 -2.32 -9.73 -40.96
N VAL A 30 -2.10 -10.89 -40.34
CA VAL A 30 -1.22 -11.00 -39.17
C VAL A 30 0.20 -10.81 -39.66
N GLU A 31 0.83 -9.74 -39.22
CA GLU A 31 2.23 -9.46 -39.52
C GLU A 31 3.13 -10.46 -38.79
N VAL A 32 4.07 -11.05 -39.50
CA VAL A 32 5.06 -12.00 -38.99
C VAL A 32 6.44 -11.50 -39.39
N LEU A 33 7.39 -11.47 -38.44
CA LEU A 33 8.78 -11.17 -38.72
C LEU A 33 9.40 -12.35 -39.46
N ASN A 34 9.78 -12.14 -40.71
CA ASN A 34 10.37 -13.20 -41.58
C ASN A 34 11.77 -13.60 -41.08
N GLU A 35 12.54 -12.63 -40.58
CA GLU A 35 13.87 -12.88 -40.03
C GLU A 35 14.04 -12.06 -38.73
N ILE A 36 14.72 -12.65 -37.74
CA ILE A 36 15.17 -11.95 -36.54
C ILE A 36 16.67 -11.71 -36.74
N PRO A 37 17.14 -10.47 -36.82
CA PRO A 37 18.54 -10.15 -36.98
C PRO A 37 19.39 -10.74 -35.84
N GLU A 38 20.65 -11.05 -36.15
CA GLU A 38 21.61 -11.38 -35.09
C GLU A 38 21.75 -10.22 -34.11
N LYS A 39 22.05 -10.59 -32.86
CA LYS A 39 22.28 -9.63 -31.78
C LYS A 39 23.52 -8.79 -32.10
N ALA A 40 23.33 -7.50 -32.29
CA ALA A 40 24.39 -6.53 -32.54
C ALA A 40 24.12 -5.25 -31.73
N ILE A 41 25.18 -4.49 -31.43
CA ILE A 41 25.03 -3.16 -30.85
C ILE A 41 24.34 -2.27 -31.87
N LEU A 42 23.17 -1.75 -31.48
CA LEU A 42 22.38 -0.83 -32.29
C LEU A 42 22.84 0.63 -32.05
N ASP A 43 23.09 0.96 -30.80
CA ASP A 43 23.51 2.31 -30.40
C ASP A 43 24.24 2.29 -29.05
N THR A 44 25.05 3.32 -28.81
CA THR A 44 25.75 3.57 -27.55
C THR A 44 25.51 4.99 -27.11
N LEU A 45 25.02 5.17 -25.87
CA LEU A 45 24.94 6.46 -25.20
C LEU A 45 25.99 6.50 -24.07
N GLU A 46 26.67 7.63 -23.91
CA GLU A 46 27.69 7.77 -22.89
C GLU A 46 27.75 9.19 -22.33
N ASN A 47 27.95 9.31 -21.01
CA ASN A 47 28.28 10.56 -20.33
C ASN A 47 29.36 10.34 -19.25
N GLY A 48 29.55 11.29 -18.33
CA GLY A 48 30.52 11.17 -17.24
C GLY A 48 30.25 10.06 -16.24
N TYR A 49 29.01 9.60 -16.12
CA TYR A 49 28.56 8.65 -15.11
C TYR A 49 28.24 7.27 -15.67
N LEU A 50 27.61 7.20 -16.82
CA LEU A 50 27.07 5.97 -17.40
C LEU A 50 27.54 5.78 -18.85
N LYS A 51 27.74 4.49 -19.22
CA LYS A 51 27.74 4.04 -20.60
C LYS A 51 26.60 3.04 -20.78
N PHE A 52 25.81 3.23 -21.83
CA PHE A 52 24.64 2.42 -22.15
C PHE A 52 24.76 1.90 -23.57
N ASP A 53 24.87 0.59 -23.73
CA ASP A 53 24.89 -0.10 -25.01
C ASP A 53 23.52 -0.78 -25.24
N LEU A 54 22.80 -0.40 -26.30
CA LEU A 54 21.52 -0.99 -26.71
C LEU A 54 21.77 -1.95 -27.87
N PHE A 55 21.18 -3.14 -27.78
CA PHE A 55 21.27 -4.16 -28.81
C PHE A 55 19.98 -4.26 -29.65
N THR A 56 20.11 -4.84 -30.84
CA THR A 56 19.01 -5.05 -31.81
C THR A 56 17.87 -5.90 -31.25
N ASP A 57 18.14 -6.76 -30.26
CA ASP A 57 17.17 -7.61 -29.57
C ASP A 57 16.51 -6.94 -28.35
N GLY A 58 16.79 -5.65 -28.13
CA GLY A 58 16.29 -4.88 -27.00
C GLY A 58 16.98 -5.16 -25.67
N SER A 59 17.96 -6.06 -25.64
CA SER A 59 18.84 -6.19 -24.47
C SER A 59 19.79 -5.00 -24.34
N THR A 60 20.30 -4.76 -23.13
CA THR A 60 21.23 -3.66 -22.87
C THR A 60 22.36 -4.07 -21.95
N VAL A 61 23.48 -3.36 -22.06
CA VAL A 61 24.56 -3.38 -21.06
C VAL A 61 24.72 -1.96 -20.54
N ILE A 62 24.65 -1.81 -19.24
CA ILE A 62 24.78 -0.52 -18.56
C ILE A 62 26.06 -0.58 -17.73
N THR A 63 27.02 0.30 -18.01
CA THR A 63 28.25 0.42 -17.22
C THR A 63 28.11 1.63 -16.31
N ASP A 64 28.16 1.39 -15.01
CA ASP A 64 28.35 2.41 -13.99
C ASP A 64 29.85 2.76 -14.00
N LYS A 65 30.18 3.93 -14.49
CA LYS A 65 31.59 4.35 -14.74
C LYS A 65 32.36 4.61 -13.45
N PRO A 66 31.78 5.26 -12.41
CA PRO A 66 32.45 5.47 -11.15
C PRO A 66 32.97 4.18 -10.51
N ASP A 67 32.15 3.13 -10.50
CA ASP A 67 32.51 1.84 -9.89
C ASP A 67 33.00 0.80 -10.91
N GLY A 68 32.93 1.09 -12.21
CA GLY A 68 33.32 0.19 -13.30
C GLY A 68 32.43 -1.04 -13.43
N TYR A 69 31.28 -1.08 -12.76
CA TYR A 69 30.40 -2.25 -12.72
C TYR A 69 29.48 -2.31 -13.94
N ARG A 70 29.24 -3.53 -14.44
CA ARG A 70 28.40 -3.76 -15.63
C ARG A 70 27.14 -4.51 -15.31
N TRP A 71 26.02 -3.87 -15.53
CA TRP A 71 24.68 -4.43 -15.41
C TRP A 71 24.19 -4.96 -16.75
N HIS A 72 23.55 -6.12 -16.72
CA HIS A 72 22.89 -6.70 -17.89
C HIS A 72 21.37 -6.59 -17.73
N GLN A 73 20.73 -6.02 -18.72
CA GLN A 73 19.29 -5.94 -18.82
C GLN A 73 18.84 -6.73 -20.06
N GLY A 74 17.88 -7.60 -19.92
CA GLY A 74 17.50 -8.42 -21.07
C GLY A 74 16.24 -9.22 -20.85
N PRO A 75 15.81 -9.92 -21.92
CA PRO A 75 14.60 -10.71 -21.90
C PRO A 75 14.69 -11.83 -20.85
N VAL A 76 13.62 -11.96 -20.10
CA VAL A 76 13.39 -13.17 -19.30
C VAL A 76 12.56 -14.13 -20.14
N ALA A 77 13.07 -15.34 -20.37
CA ALA A 77 12.32 -16.37 -21.03
C ALA A 77 11.16 -16.82 -20.12
N ILE A 78 9.98 -16.32 -20.40
CA ILE A 78 8.74 -16.81 -19.79
C ILE A 78 8.16 -17.82 -20.79
N GLN A 79 7.95 -19.07 -20.36
CA GLN A 79 7.51 -20.14 -21.25
C GLN A 79 6.04 -20.04 -21.66
N ASP A 80 5.22 -19.22 -20.96
CA ASP A 80 3.78 -19.12 -21.19
C ASP A 80 3.26 -17.68 -21.12
N SER A 81 1.98 -17.49 -21.49
CA SER A 81 1.26 -16.22 -21.43
C SER A 81 1.29 -15.62 -20.02
N THR A 82 1.52 -14.33 -19.93
CA THR A 82 1.49 -13.58 -18.68
C THR A 82 0.06 -13.20 -18.35
N GLU A 83 -0.39 -13.57 -17.15
CA GLU A 83 -1.69 -13.20 -16.64
C GLU A 83 -1.58 -11.86 -15.90
N ILE A 84 -2.32 -10.86 -16.38
CA ILE A 84 -2.44 -9.56 -15.70
C ILE A 84 -3.89 -9.37 -15.30
N GLU A 85 -4.12 -9.12 -14.04
CA GLU A 85 -5.44 -8.87 -13.50
C GLU A 85 -5.97 -7.52 -13.97
N ASP A 86 -7.23 -7.48 -14.47
CA ASP A 86 -7.90 -6.23 -14.78
C ASP A 86 -8.31 -5.52 -13.48
N HIS A 87 -7.65 -4.39 -13.19
CA HIS A 87 -7.85 -3.63 -11.95
C HIS A 87 -9.09 -2.73 -11.95
N ASN A 88 -10.04 -2.93 -12.85
CA ASN A 88 -11.32 -2.21 -12.83
C ASN A 88 -12.37 -2.83 -11.91
N CYS A 89 -12.02 -3.81 -11.08
CA CYS A 89 -12.88 -4.32 -10.03
C CYS A 89 -12.19 -4.37 -8.68
N TRP A 90 -12.96 -4.17 -7.60
CA TRP A 90 -12.42 -4.11 -6.25
C TRP A 90 -11.82 -5.45 -5.76
N PHE A 91 -12.47 -6.57 -6.03
CA PHE A 91 -12.09 -7.83 -5.41
C PHE A 91 -11.51 -8.90 -6.32
N ARG A 92 -11.94 -8.97 -7.55
CA ARG A 92 -11.44 -9.95 -8.52
C ARG A 92 -11.55 -9.32 -9.89
N GLY A 93 -10.44 -8.77 -10.39
CA GLY A 93 -10.34 -8.38 -11.77
C GLY A 93 -10.51 -9.61 -12.66
N GLU A 94 -11.08 -9.43 -13.85
CA GLU A 94 -10.96 -10.44 -14.87
C GLU A 94 -9.47 -10.66 -15.17
N ARG A 95 -9.02 -11.89 -15.06
CA ARG A 95 -7.67 -12.26 -15.44
C ARG A 95 -7.60 -12.29 -16.95
N LYS A 96 -6.85 -11.36 -17.52
CA LYS A 96 -6.59 -11.35 -18.98
C LYS A 96 -5.25 -11.98 -19.23
N TYR A 97 -5.27 -13.09 -19.96
CA TYR A 97 -4.04 -13.72 -20.43
C TYR A 97 -3.42 -12.85 -21.51
N MET A 98 -2.17 -12.51 -21.32
CA MET A 98 -1.39 -11.78 -22.29
C MET A 98 -0.32 -12.69 -22.88
N GLU A 99 -0.30 -12.81 -24.20
CA GLU A 99 0.84 -13.39 -24.90
C GLU A 99 2.02 -12.41 -24.90
N GLN A 100 2.46 -11.98 -23.70
CA GLN A 100 3.64 -11.15 -23.57
C GLN A 100 4.81 -11.97 -23.06
N TYR A 101 5.86 -11.95 -23.86
CA TYR A 101 7.17 -12.40 -23.42
C TYR A 101 7.98 -11.15 -23.07
N PRO A 102 8.19 -10.82 -21.78
CA PRO A 102 8.98 -9.66 -21.43
C PRO A 102 10.34 -9.69 -22.12
N GLY A 103 10.62 -8.64 -22.91
CA GLY A 103 11.92 -8.45 -23.52
C GLY A 103 12.15 -9.15 -24.88
N ARG A 104 11.14 -9.72 -25.53
CA ARG A 104 11.28 -10.15 -26.93
C ARG A 104 10.95 -9.01 -27.88
N PHE A 105 11.97 -8.23 -28.19
CA PHE A 105 11.87 -7.05 -29.05
C PHE A 105 12.81 -7.15 -30.24
N LEU A 106 12.38 -6.57 -31.35
CA LEU A 106 13.27 -6.08 -32.40
C LEU A 106 13.31 -4.57 -32.30
N VAL A 107 14.52 -3.99 -32.23
CA VAL A 107 14.71 -2.56 -32.07
C VAL A 107 15.36 -1.96 -33.30
N THR A 108 14.82 -0.83 -33.73
CA THR A 108 15.40 0.01 -34.79
C THR A 108 15.56 1.44 -34.32
N LYS A 109 16.60 2.13 -34.79
CA LYS A 109 16.84 3.53 -34.46
C LYS A 109 16.09 4.44 -35.45
N GLU A 110 15.33 5.41 -34.91
CA GLU A 110 14.60 6.43 -35.69
C GLU A 110 14.96 7.83 -35.20
N GLY A 111 15.96 8.40 -35.83
CA GLY A 111 16.51 9.69 -35.39
C GLY A 111 17.11 9.60 -33.97
N SER A 112 16.54 10.36 -33.02
CA SER A 112 16.91 10.32 -31.60
C SER A 112 16.09 9.34 -30.76
N HIS A 113 15.23 8.54 -31.38
CA HIS A 113 14.31 7.62 -30.71
C HIS A 113 14.56 6.19 -31.16
N PHE A 114 13.96 5.25 -30.43
CA PHE A 114 14.05 3.82 -30.72
C PHE A 114 12.64 3.25 -30.86
N ARG A 115 12.41 2.59 -32.01
CA ARG A 115 11.18 1.82 -32.22
C ARG A 115 11.39 0.39 -31.79
N PHE A 116 10.59 -0.05 -30.86
CA PHE A 116 10.52 -1.42 -30.39
C PHE A 116 9.34 -2.13 -31.05
N THR A 117 9.61 -3.24 -31.71
CA THR A 117 8.59 -4.16 -32.20
C THR A 117 8.51 -5.33 -31.26
N LEU A 118 7.38 -5.45 -30.57
CA LEU A 118 7.08 -6.57 -29.68
C LEU A 118 6.53 -7.74 -30.49
N TYR A 119 7.11 -8.92 -30.35
CA TYR A 119 6.65 -10.11 -31.04
C TYR A 119 6.52 -11.31 -30.10
N GLY A 120 5.52 -12.17 -30.37
CA GLY A 120 5.18 -13.35 -29.61
C GLY A 120 5.58 -14.66 -30.30
N ARG A 121 4.77 -15.71 -30.10
CA ARG A 121 4.97 -17.02 -30.74
C ARG A 121 4.99 -16.90 -32.24
N GLN A 122 5.78 -17.77 -32.91
CA GLN A 122 5.92 -17.79 -34.36
C GLN A 122 6.31 -16.43 -34.97
N ASN A 123 7.04 -15.59 -34.23
CA ASN A 123 7.45 -14.24 -34.60
C ASN A 123 6.30 -13.30 -35.00
N ARG A 124 5.09 -13.59 -34.51
CA ARG A 124 3.92 -12.76 -34.76
C ARG A 124 4.09 -11.42 -34.05
N VAL A 125 3.93 -10.33 -34.77
CA VAL A 125 3.99 -8.98 -34.21
C VAL A 125 2.74 -8.73 -33.36
N VAL A 126 2.96 -8.35 -32.11
CA VAL A 126 1.91 -7.97 -31.14
C VAL A 126 1.60 -6.48 -31.25
N GLY A 127 2.62 -5.66 -31.45
CA GLY A 127 2.51 -4.21 -31.61
C GLY A 127 3.87 -3.54 -31.51
N ARG A 128 3.87 -2.24 -31.66
CA ARG A 128 5.07 -1.40 -31.62
C ARG A 128 4.91 -0.28 -30.60
N PHE A 129 6.05 0.20 -30.13
CA PHE A 129 6.09 1.43 -29.33
C PHE A 129 7.37 2.22 -29.64
N LEU A 130 7.28 3.52 -29.45
CA LEU A 130 8.40 4.43 -29.62
C LEU A 130 8.91 4.87 -28.24
N CYS A 131 10.21 4.73 -28.04
CA CYS A 131 10.88 5.07 -26.79
C CYS A 131 12.03 6.04 -27.02
N GLN A 132 12.11 7.06 -26.21
CA GLN A 132 13.30 7.88 -26.03
C GLN A 132 14.11 7.31 -24.88
N ILE A 133 15.43 7.13 -25.09
CA ILE A 133 16.38 6.73 -24.06
C ILE A 133 17.41 7.85 -23.92
N ALA A 134 17.64 8.27 -22.68
CA ALA A 134 18.55 9.38 -22.39
C ALA A 134 19.37 9.13 -21.12
N LEU A 135 20.57 9.69 -21.08
CA LEU A 135 21.41 9.77 -19.89
C LEU A 135 21.35 11.20 -19.33
N GLU A 136 20.74 11.35 -18.15
CA GLU A 136 20.52 12.63 -17.49
C GLU A 136 21.31 12.66 -16.16
N GLY A 137 22.58 13.10 -16.22
CA GLY A 137 23.50 12.97 -15.08
C GLY A 137 23.71 11.50 -14.73
N GLU A 138 23.42 11.12 -13.48
CA GLU A 138 23.53 9.74 -12.98
C GLU A 138 22.32 8.86 -13.35
N TRP A 139 21.34 9.40 -14.08
CA TRP A 139 20.09 8.70 -14.40
C TRP A 139 20.06 8.20 -15.84
N LEU A 140 19.67 6.94 -16.01
CA LEU A 140 19.23 6.38 -17.28
C LEU A 140 17.71 6.47 -17.35
N THR A 141 17.19 7.25 -18.30
CA THR A 141 15.76 7.53 -18.45
C THR A 141 15.19 6.85 -19.69
N TYR A 142 14.11 6.10 -19.49
CA TYR A 142 13.24 5.59 -20.56
C TYR A 142 11.95 6.41 -20.58
N ARG A 143 11.57 6.93 -21.75
CA ARG A 143 10.34 7.67 -21.97
C ARG A 143 9.57 7.07 -23.14
N LEU A 144 8.41 6.49 -22.87
CA LEU A 144 7.51 5.95 -23.88
C LEU A 144 6.71 7.09 -24.50
N LEU A 145 6.88 7.31 -25.81
CA LEU A 145 6.27 8.42 -26.54
C LEU A 145 4.94 8.00 -27.20
N SER A 146 4.90 6.80 -27.76
CA SER A 146 3.70 6.21 -28.32
C SER A 146 3.71 4.68 -28.16
N ILE A 147 2.55 4.11 -27.99
CA ILE A 147 2.35 2.67 -27.84
C ILE A 147 1.15 2.28 -28.70
N ASP A 148 1.28 1.23 -29.51
CA ASP A 148 0.18 0.74 -30.34
C ASP A 148 -1.00 0.31 -29.46
N GLU A 149 -2.21 0.65 -29.86
CA GLU A 149 -3.44 0.29 -29.16
C GLU A 149 -3.70 -1.23 -29.13
N SER A 150 -3.06 -2.01 -29.99
CA SER A 150 -3.07 -3.48 -29.97
C SER A 150 -2.38 -4.07 -28.74
N ILE A 151 -1.46 -3.33 -28.10
CA ILE A 151 -0.76 -3.75 -26.89
C ILE A 151 -1.68 -3.48 -25.69
N PRO A 152 -2.18 -4.50 -24.97
CA PRO A 152 -3.13 -4.31 -23.88
C PRO A 152 -2.47 -3.79 -22.59
N SER A 153 -1.25 -4.23 -22.30
CA SER A 153 -0.34 -3.70 -21.26
C SER A 153 1.09 -3.94 -21.72
N LEU A 154 2.07 -3.24 -21.16
CA LEU A 154 3.44 -3.29 -21.59
C LEU A 154 4.39 -3.52 -20.41
N ILE A 155 5.12 -4.65 -20.41
CA ILE A 155 6.24 -4.90 -19.49
C ILE A 155 7.50 -4.35 -20.16
N PHE A 156 7.95 -3.17 -19.71
CA PHE A 156 9.11 -2.48 -20.27
C PHE A 156 9.58 -1.37 -19.32
N PRO A 157 10.89 -1.13 -19.17
CA PRO A 157 12.01 -1.87 -19.74
C PRO A 157 12.17 -3.29 -19.19
N ALA A 158 12.98 -4.09 -19.86
CA ALA A 158 13.30 -5.45 -19.43
C ALA A 158 13.96 -5.45 -18.04
N PRO A 159 13.92 -6.58 -17.28
CA PRO A 159 14.52 -6.62 -15.97
C PRO A 159 16.04 -6.54 -16.03
N ILE A 160 16.64 -5.90 -15.03
CA ILE A 160 18.07 -5.94 -14.80
C ILE A 160 18.39 -7.20 -13.99
N VAL A 161 19.40 -7.96 -14.43
CA VAL A 161 19.83 -9.19 -13.78
C VAL A 161 20.45 -8.85 -12.42
N CYS A 162 19.84 -9.34 -11.35
CA CYS A 162 20.30 -9.14 -9.96
C CYS A 162 20.15 -10.43 -9.15
N ASP A 163 20.76 -10.48 -7.96
CA ASP A 163 20.67 -11.62 -7.04
C ASP A 163 19.43 -11.52 -6.15
N ALA A 164 19.01 -10.28 -5.85
CA ALA A 164 17.80 -10.00 -5.10
C ALA A 164 17.14 -8.71 -5.59
N SER A 165 15.80 -8.71 -5.63
CA SER A 165 14.99 -7.52 -5.87
C SER A 165 14.45 -6.94 -4.55
N VAL A 166 14.44 -5.61 -4.45
CA VAL A 166 13.89 -4.83 -3.35
C VAL A 166 12.52 -4.30 -3.77
N ILE A 167 11.47 -4.78 -3.09
CA ILE A 167 10.08 -4.52 -3.46
C ILE A 167 9.37 -3.75 -2.33
N PRO A 168 8.78 -2.59 -2.57
CA PRO A 168 8.07 -1.79 -1.58
C PRO A 168 6.64 -2.34 -1.35
N GLN A 169 6.55 -3.52 -0.76
CA GLN A 169 5.31 -4.19 -0.41
C GLN A 169 5.23 -4.39 1.11
N GLY A 170 4.18 -3.86 1.75
CA GLY A 170 4.08 -3.85 3.21
C GLY A 170 5.24 -3.06 3.83
N ALA A 171 5.94 -3.65 4.81
CA ALA A 171 7.15 -3.02 5.37
C ALA A 171 8.29 -2.95 4.35
N GLY A 172 8.36 -3.89 3.42
CA GLY A 172 9.37 -4.08 2.38
C GLY A 172 9.76 -5.55 2.24
N ARG A 173 10.06 -5.98 1.03
CA ARG A 173 10.48 -7.35 0.71
C ARG A 173 11.82 -7.37 0.00
N LEU A 174 12.70 -8.25 0.43
CA LEU A 174 13.89 -8.65 -0.29
C LEU A 174 13.65 -10.02 -0.92
N VAL A 175 13.56 -10.06 -2.26
CA VAL A 175 13.19 -11.26 -3.02
C VAL A 175 14.40 -11.78 -3.75
N LYS A 176 14.99 -12.86 -3.25
CA LYS A 176 16.15 -13.51 -3.85
C LYS A 176 15.76 -14.27 -5.12
N LYS A 177 16.67 -14.25 -6.10
CA LYS A 177 16.53 -15.05 -7.31
C LYS A 177 16.51 -16.53 -6.96
N SER A 178 15.51 -17.27 -7.44
CA SER A 178 15.47 -18.73 -7.26
C SER A 178 16.44 -19.42 -8.19
N LYS A 179 17.08 -20.49 -7.70
CA LYS A 179 17.91 -21.38 -8.53
C LYS A 179 17.06 -22.24 -9.48
N GLU A 180 15.85 -22.58 -9.06
CA GLU A 180 14.86 -23.31 -9.83
C GLU A 180 13.63 -22.43 -10.02
N PRO A 181 13.41 -21.83 -11.20
CA PRO A 181 12.27 -20.97 -11.44
C PRO A 181 10.98 -21.81 -11.40
N ASP A 182 10.14 -21.54 -10.42
CA ASP A 182 8.78 -22.06 -10.37
C ASP A 182 7.87 -21.18 -11.23
N ILE A 183 7.06 -21.82 -12.08
CA ILE A 183 6.03 -21.13 -12.88
C ILE A 183 5.04 -20.33 -12.02
N TRP A 184 4.94 -20.65 -10.73
CA TRP A 184 4.12 -19.94 -9.74
C TRP A 184 4.78 -18.72 -9.09
N SER A 185 6.06 -18.46 -9.39
CA SER A 185 6.80 -17.30 -8.89
C SER A 185 6.52 -16.00 -9.63
N ARG A 186 5.36 -15.91 -10.31
CA ARG A 186 4.91 -14.72 -11.04
C ARG A 186 3.97 -13.91 -10.20
N GLU A 187 4.28 -12.64 -10.03
CA GLU A 187 3.40 -11.69 -9.32
C GLU A 187 3.27 -10.41 -10.15
N PHE A 188 2.03 -9.99 -10.42
CA PHE A 188 1.78 -8.62 -10.82
C PHE A 188 1.40 -7.80 -9.60
N LEU A 189 2.14 -6.72 -9.37
CA LEU A 189 2.08 -5.88 -8.19
C LEU A 189 1.64 -4.46 -8.62
N PRO A 190 0.34 -4.15 -8.66
CA PRO A 190 -0.13 -2.82 -8.98
C PRO A 190 0.15 -1.84 -7.85
N PHE A 191 0.28 -0.54 -8.21
CA PHE A 191 0.41 0.52 -7.22
C PHE A 191 -0.83 0.65 -6.35
N TYR A 192 -0.56 0.94 -5.11
CA TYR A 192 -1.39 1.21 -3.95
C TYR A 192 -2.36 0.08 -3.57
N THR A 193 -2.25 -1.09 -4.21
CA THR A 193 -2.81 -2.34 -3.70
C THR A 193 -1.73 -3.24 -3.12
N HIS A 194 -0.57 -3.28 -3.78
CA HIS A 194 0.56 -4.12 -3.39
C HIS A 194 1.85 -3.32 -3.21
N LEU A 195 2.11 -2.33 -4.07
CA LEU A 195 3.26 -1.45 -3.93
C LEU A 195 2.82 -0.13 -3.28
N ASN A 196 3.49 0.27 -2.23
CA ASN A 196 3.20 1.49 -1.48
C ASN A 196 4.14 2.67 -1.80
N MET A 197 5.17 2.45 -2.62
CA MET A 197 6.10 3.45 -3.12
C MET A 197 6.34 3.26 -4.62
N ARG A 198 6.51 4.36 -5.36
CA ARG A 198 6.68 4.40 -6.83
C ARG A 198 8.09 4.00 -7.27
N MET A 199 8.66 3.00 -6.65
CA MET A 199 10.01 2.52 -6.94
C MET A 199 10.11 1.00 -6.75
N PHE A 200 11.21 0.44 -7.20
CA PHE A 200 11.77 -0.84 -6.78
C PHE A 200 13.27 -0.84 -7.07
N GLY A 201 13.98 -1.87 -6.63
CA GLY A 201 15.43 -1.94 -6.85
C GLY A 201 15.95 -3.35 -6.99
N GLY A 202 17.26 -3.47 -7.19
CA GLY A 202 17.96 -4.75 -7.21
C GLY A 202 19.37 -4.65 -6.69
N ILE A 203 19.86 -5.76 -6.18
CA ILE A 203 21.18 -5.88 -5.53
C ILE A 203 21.93 -7.02 -6.17
N LYS A 204 23.23 -6.82 -6.45
CA LYS A 204 24.13 -7.83 -6.95
C LYS A 204 25.59 -7.47 -6.63
N ASP A 205 26.35 -8.40 -6.09
CA ASP A 205 27.79 -8.24 -5.85
C ASP A 205 28.17 -6.98 -5.04
N GLY A 206 27.32 -6.56 -4.07
CA GLY A 206 27.52 -5.34 -3.28
C GLY A 206 27.24 -4.05 -4.03
N MET A 207 26.68 -4.14 -5.23
CA MET A 207 26.18 -3.04 -6.04
C MET A 207 24.66 -3.04 -6.04
N ALA A 208 24.05 -1.87 -6.19
CA ALA A 208 22.61 -1.71 -6.21
C ALA A 208 22.16 -0.80 -7.35
N TRP A 209 20.91 -0.96 -7.73
CA TRP A 209 20.20 -0.01 -8.58
C TRP A 209 18.82 0.28 -8.03
N ILE A 210 18.33 1.47 -8.30
CA ILE A 210 16.95 1.87 -8.06
C ILE A 210 16.27 2.20 -9.37
N GLY A 211 15.01 1.79 -9.52
CA GLY A 211 14.12 2.20 -10.60
C GLY A 211 12.95 3.01 -10.05
N ILE A 212 12.70 4.19 -10.61
CA ILE A 212 11.66 5.12 -10.14
C ILE A 212 10.71 5.46 -11.29
N TYR A 213 9.42 5.40 -11.01
CA TYR A 213 8.38 5.81 -11.94
C TYR A 213 8.19 7.32 -11.93
N GLY A 214 7.92 7.89 -13.11
CA GLY A 214 7.48 9.27 -13.25
C GLY A 214 6.01 9.48 -12.88
N ASP A 215 5.45 10.59 -13.31
CA ASP A 215 4.12 11.08 -12.90
C ASP A 215 2.98 10.11 -13.23
N ARG A 216 3.13 9.31 -14.29
CA ARG A 216 2.16 8.28 -14.72
C ARG A 216 2.23 6.96 -13.94
N SER A 217 2.86 6.94 -12.78
CA SER A 217 2.89 5.76 -11.90
C SER A 217 1.51 5.22 -11.52
N ALA A 218 0.48 6.07 -11.54
CA ALA A 218 -0.90 5.65 -11.33
C ALA A 218 -1.39 4.60 -12.34
N ASP A 219 -0.86 4.62 -13.57
CA ASP A 219 -1.16 3.67 -14.63
C ASP A 219 -0.05 2.61 -14.76
N ALA A 220 0.51 2.17 -13.64
CA ALA A 220 1.63 1.25 -13.62
C ALA A 220 1.59 0.26 -12.45
N GLY A 221 2.54 -0.65 -12.45
CA GLY A 221 2.84 -1.62 -11.41
C GLY A 221 4.15 -2.30 -11.71
N ALA A 222 4.52 -3.30 -10.93
CA ALA A 222 5.70 -4.12 -11.17
C ALA A 222 5.30 -5.55 -11.50
N PHE A 223 6.08 -6.18 -12.38
CA PHE A 223 6.01 -7.60 -12.68
C PHE A 223 7.22 -8.28 -12.07
N LEU A 224 6.97 -9.15 -11.12
CA LEU A 224 7.99 -9.95 -10.45
C LEU A 224 7.98 -11.36 -11.01
N TYR A 225 9.12 -11.82 -11.49
CA TYR A 225 9.30 -13.18 -11.99
C TYR A 225 10.68 -13.71 -11.61
N ASN A 226 10.72 -14.85 -10.94
CA ASN A 226 11.97 -15.51 -10.53
C ASN A 226 12.95 -14.56 -9.81
N GLY A 227 12.43 -13.70 -8.93
CA GLY A 227 13.25 -12.73 -8.19
C GLY A 227 13.72 -11.53 -9.01
N LEU A 228 13.34 -11.41 -10.28
CA LEU A 228 13.63 -10.26 -11.13
C LEU A 228 12.38 -9.40 -11.28
N VAL A 229 12.56 -8.09 -11.28
CA VAL A 229 11.44 -7.12 -11.33
C VAL A 229 11.53 -6.23 -12.57
N SER A 230 10.38 -5.97 -13.19
CA SER A 230 10.22 -5.07 -14.35
C SER A 230 9.04 -4.14 -14.16
N PRO A 231 9.06 -2.93 -14.72
CA PRO A 231 7.88 -2.08 -14.76
C PRO A 231 6.80 -2.67 -15.66
N VAL A 232 5.55 -2.46 -15.27
CA VAL A 232 4.38 -2.74 -16.11
C VAL A 232 3.59 -1.47 -16.30
N TRP A 233 3.21 -1.17 -17.53
CA TRP A 233 2.40 -0.03 -17.90
C TRP A 233 1.00 -0.50 -18.33
N LEU A 234 -0.01 0.26 -17.93
CA LEU A 234 -1.41 -0.04 -18.14
C LEU A 234 -2.08 1.09 -18.92
N LYS A 235 -3.09 0.75 -19.70
CA LYS A 235 -4.01 1.73 -20.27
C LYS A 235 -4.86 2.37 -19.20
N SER A 236 -5.18 3.64 -19.36
CA SER A 236 -6.18 4.34 -18.57
C SER A 236 -7.40 4.64 -19.44
N LEU A 237 -8.59 4.35 -18.94
CA LEU A 237 -9.85 4.43 -19.70
C LEU A 237 -9.79 3.71 -21.07
N GLY A 238 -9.10 2.58 -21.11
CA GLY A 238 -8.95 1.75 -22.32
C GLY A 238 -7.96 2.27 -23.35
N ARG A 239 -7.23 3.36 -23.07
CA ARG A 239 -6.29 3.98 -24.00
C ARG A 239 -4.92 4.20 -23.37
N TRP A 240 -3.89 4.23 -24.20
CA TRP A 240 -2.57 4.71 -23.80
C TRP A 240 -2.59 6.24 -23.63
N GLN A 241 -2.09 6.73 -22.49
CA GLN A 241 -2.12 8.16 -22.16
C GLN A 241 -0.85 8.91 -22.60
N GLY A 242 0.19 8.17 -22.97
CA GLY A 242 1.50 8.72 -23.34
C GLY A 242 2.32 9.25 -22.16
N ASP A 243 3.58 9.60 -22.46
CA ASP A 243 4.57 10.16 -21.51
C ASP A 243 4.80 9.30 -20.25
N TYR A 244 4.89 7.99 -20.42
CA TYR A 244 5.29 7.10 -19.35
C TYR A 244 6.81 7.15 -19.20
N ARG A 245 7.29 7.41 -17.99
CA ARG A 245 8.72 7.53 -17.68
C ARG A 245 9.14 6.57 -16.62
N PHE A 246 10.32 5.97 -16.81
CA PHE A 246 11.00 5.15 -15.83
C PHE A 246 12.49 5.50 -15.83
N ARG A 247 13.07 5.66 -14.62
CA ARG A 247 14.46 6.10 -14.45
C ARG A 247 15.22 5.11 -13.60
N PHE A 248 16.44 4.77 -14.02
CA PHE A 248 17.36 3.96 -13.23
C PHE A 248 18.55 4.81 -12.75
N ARG A 249 18.98 4.53 -11.54
CA ARG A 249 20.25 5.00 -10.98
C ARG A 249 21.01 3.83 -10.38
N PHE A 250 22.34 3.84 -10.49
CA PHE A 250 23.25 2.77 -10.10
C PHE A 250 24.22 3.30 -9.06
N PHE A 251 24.60 2.46 -8.09
CA PHE A 251 25.52 2.83 -7.02
C PHE A 251 26.00 1.60 -6.24
N LYS A 252 27.07 1.78 -5.45
CA LYS A 252 27.53 0.77 -4.50
C LYS A 252 26.62 0.71 -3.28
N GLY A 253 26.26 -0.49 -2.81
CA GLY A 253 25.49 -0.69 -1.59
C GLY A 253 24.40 -1.75 -1.70
N GLY A 254 23.34 -1.59 -0.90
CA GLY A 254 22.22 -2.50 -0.76
C GLY A 254 20.88 -1.78 -0.64
N TYR A 255 19.92 -2.40 0.06
CA TYR A 255 18.57 -1.84 0.21
C TYR A 255 18.53 -0.55 1.05
N ASN A 256 19.50 -0.34 1.94
CA ASN A 256 19.62 0.92 2.68
C ASN A 256 19.92 2.09 1.71
N GLU A 257 20.84 1.89 0.76
CA GLU A 257 21.18 2.90 -0.25
C GLU A 257 20.04 3.11 -1.23
N ILE A 258 19.30 2.06 -1.59
CA ILE A 258 18.06 2.16 -2.40
C ILE A 258 17.04 3.04 -1.68
N ALA A 259 16.81 2.81 -0.38
CA ALA A 259 15.90 3.62 0.43
C ALA A 259 16.35 5.09 0.51
N ARG A 260 17.65 5.33 0.76
CA ARG A 260 18.22 6.69 0.77
C ARG A 260 18.07 7.41 -0.58
N ALA A 261 18.31 6.69 -1.67
CA ALA A 261 18.15 7.26 -3.01
C ALA A 261 16.71 7.64 -3.31
N TYR A 262 15.74 6.83 -2.89
CA TYR A 262 14.32 7.16 -3.04
C TYR A 262 13.91 8.34 -2.16
N ARG A 263 14.33 8.36 -0.89
CA ARG A 263 14.10 9.49 0.03
C ARG A 263 14.63 10.80 -0.56
N ALA A 264 15.87 10.81 -1.04
CA ALA A 264 16.48 11.97 -1.66
C ALA A 264 15.68 12.46 -2.88
N TYR A 265 15.21 11.52 -3.73
CA TYR A 265 14.34 11.84 -4.86
C TYR A 265 13.04 12.52 -4.43
N LEU A 266 12.38 12.03 -3.37
CA LEU A 266 11.15 12.63 -2.84
C LEU A 266 11.41 14.03 -2.25
N GLN A 267 12.53 14.22 -1.57
CA GLN A 267 12.96 15.53 -1.05
C GLN A 267 13.20 16.53 -2.18
N GLU A 268 13.92 16.12 -3.23
CA GLU A 268 14.13 16.95 -4.43
C GLU A 268 12.81 17.35 -5.11
N LYS A 269 11.80 16.47 -5.07
CA LYS A 269 10.47 16.73 -5.63
C LYS A 269 9.55 17.55 -4.72
N GLY A 270 9.93 17.81 -3.47
CA GLY A 270 9.04 18.42 -2.47
C GLY A 270 7.89 17.51 -2.05
N GLU A 271 8.05 16.20 -2.22
CA GLU A 271 7.06 15.18 -1.86
C GLU A 271 7.39 14.47 -0.52
N PHE A 272 8.39 14.96 0.17
CA PHE A 272 8.77 14.53 1.52
C PHE A 272 8.63 15.70 2.48
N VAL A 273 7.79 15.53 3.50
CA VAL A 273 7.62 16.49 4.60
C VAL A 273 7.86 15.73 5.91
N SER A 274 8.85 16.15 6.67
CA SER A 274 9.19 15.50 7.93
C SER A 274 8.14 15.76 9.03
N LEU A 275 8.10 14.90 10.04
CA LEU A 275 7.28 15.10 11.24
C LEU A 275 7.69 16.39 12.00
N ALA A 276 8.97 16.76 11.95
CA ALA A 276 9.45 18.01 12.53
C ALA A 276 8.81 19.23 11.84
N GLU A 277 8.83 19.28 10.49
CA GLU A 277 8.15 20.33 9.72
C GLU A 277 6.63 20.34 9.95
N LYS A 278 6.01 19.18 10.08
CA LYS A 278 4.58 19.06 10.41
C LYS A 278 4.29 19.55 11.84
N ALA A 279 5.20 19.29 12.79
CA ALA A 279 5.05 19.75 14.17
C ALA A 279 5.16 21.28 14.30
N GLU A 280 5.96 21.95 13.47
CA GLU A 280 6.00 23.42 13.37
C GLU A 280 4.63 24.00 12.97
N GLN A 281 3.86 23.28 12.14
CA GLN A 281 2.52 23.70 11.71
C GLN A 281 1.43 23.31 12.72
N ASN A 282 1.57 22.14 13.36
CA ASN A 282 0.63 21.61 14.35
C ASN A 282 1.37 20.92 15.51
N PRO A 283 1.52 21.59 16.67
CA PRO A 283 2.24 21.04 17.82
C PRO A 283 1.66 19.73 18.40
N LEU A 284 0.41 19.37 18.04
CA LEU A 284 -0.19 18.10 18.45
C LEU A 284 0.53 16.89 17.84
N VAL A 285 1.34 17.06 16.78
CA VAL A 285 2.20 16.02 16.23
C VAL A 285 3.14 15.46 17.30
N GLU A 286 3.74 16.32 18.14
CA GLU A 286 4.64 15.91 19.22
C GLU A 286 3.91 15.09 20.29
N ARG A 287 2.60 15.23 20.41
CA ARG A 287 1.77 14.47 21.36
C ARG A 287 1.56 13.03 20.93
N ILE A 288 1.69 12.75 19.62
CA ILE A 288 1.62 11.38 19.10
C ILE A 288 2.96 10.68 19.31
N SER A 289 4.08 11.37 19.18
CA SER A 289 5.43 10.79 19.35
C SER A 289 5.62 10.22 20.76
N GLY A 290 6.10 8.99 20.86
CA GLY A 290 6.29 8.31 22.14
C GLY A 290 5.00 7.88 22.83
N GLY A 291 3.89 7.89 22.11
CA GLY A 291 2.61 7.42 22.61
C GLY A 291 2.08 6.23 21.83
N ARG A 292 0.90 5.79 22.22
CA ARG A 292 0.18 4.68 21.58
C ARG A 292 -1.15 5.15 20.99
N ILE A 293 -1.72 4.38 20.08
CA ILE A 293 -3.04 4.64 19.49
C ILE A 293 -4.07 3.77 20.18
N LEU A 294 -5.12 4.40 20.74
CA LEU A 294 -6.27 3.71 21.32
C LEU A 294 -7.46 3.82 20.38
N SER A 295 -7.87 2.71 19.80
CA SER A 295 -8.99 2.64 18.86
C SER A 295 -10.23 2.10 19.55
N TYR A 296 -11.30 2.89 19.56
CA TYR A 296 -12.59 2.57 20.19
C TYR A 296 -13.67 2.43 19.12
N PHE A 297 -14.30 1.25 19.07
CA PHE A 297 -15.51 1.03 18.26
C PHE A 297 -16.73 1.27 19.13
N GLN A 298 -17.49 2.35 18.86
CA GLN A 298 -18.68 2.66 19.65
C GLN A 298 -19.87 1.79 19.27
N ALA A 299 -20.25 1.80 18.00
CA ALA A 299 -21.30 0.94 17.48
C ALA A 299 -20.88 0.23 16.21
N SER A 300 -21.47 -0.92 15.94
CA SER A 300 -21.32 -1.66 14.68
C SER A 300 -22.62 -2.35 14.33
N PRO A 301 -23.04 -2.36 13.05
CA PRO A 301 -24.06 -3.31 12.61
C PRO A 301 -23.56 -4.73 12.82
N GLY A 302 -24.46 -5.66 13.11
CA GLY A 302 -24.13 -7.07 13.39
C GLY A 302 -23.59 -7.87 12.20
N LEU A 303 -23.27 -7.21 11.09
CA LEU A 303 -22.76 -7.83 9.88
C LEU A 303 -21.23 -7.78 9.88
N ASN A 304 -20.60 -8.94 10.05
CA ASN A 304 -19.16 -9.11 9.92
C ASN A 304 -18.88 -10.16 8.86
N LEU A 305 -18.53 -9.73 7.64
CA LEU A 305 -18.37 -10.59 6.47
C LEU A 305 -16.90 -10.86 6.19
N ARG A 306 -16.27 -11.76 6.96
CA ARG A 306 -14.85 -12.06 6.81
C ARG A 306 -14.50 -13.51 6.57
N THR A 307 -15.45 -14.40 6.73
CA THR A 307 -15.26 -15.79 6.37
C THR A 307 -15.71 -16.02 4.93
N ALA A 308 -15.23 -17.08 4.27
CA ALA A 308 -15.72 -17.44 2.95
C ALA A 308 -17.22 -17.75 2.95
N GLU A 309 -17.77 -18.12 4.10
CA GLU A 309 -19.19 -18.42 4.32
C GLU A 309 -20.03 -17.14 4.32
N ASP A 310 -19.46 -16.01 4.74
CA ASP A 310 -20.15 -14.72 4.78
C ASP A 310 -20.55 -14.20 3.37
N TYR A 311 -19.81 -14.59 2.34
CA TYR A 311 -20.14 -14.25 0.94
C TYR A 311 -21.28 -15.06 0.34
N LEU A 312 -21.79 -16.03 1.10
CA LEU A 312 -22.93 -16.88 0.70
C LEU A 312 -24.27 -16.35 1.24
N PHE A 313 -24.28 -15.25 2.00
CA PHE A 313 -25.52 -14.69 2.52
C PHE A 313 -26.45 -14.22 1.40
N THR A 314 -27.73 -14.57 1.55
CA THR A 314 -28.78 -14.00 0.71
C THR A 314 -29.03 -12.54 1.06
N PRO A 315 -29.62 -11.73 0.15
CA PRO A 315 -30.00 -10.36 0.45
C PRO A 315 -30.84 -10.20 1.72
N ASP A 316 -31.76 -11.15 1.99
CA ASP A 316 -32.59 -11.13 3.20
C ASP A 316 -31.75 -11.38 4.48
N GLN A 317 -30.79 -12.29 4.41
CA GLN A 317 -29.87 -12.53 5.53
C GLN A 317 -28.99 -11.31 5.79
N ILE A 318 -28.52 -10.64 4.75
CA ILE A 318 -27.76 -9.39 4.86
C ILE A 318 -28.62 -8.33 5.51
N GLN A 319 -29.86 -8.13 5.06
CA GLN A 319 -30.80 -7.17 5.63
C GLN A 319 -31.11 -7.45 7.10
N ASN A 320 -31.36 -8.71 7.45
CA ASN A 320 -31.62 -9.09 8.84
C ASN A 320 -30.40 -8.83 9.74
N LYS A 321 -29.18 -9.07 9.26
CA LYS A 321 -27.95 -8.76 10.01
C LYS A 321 -27.74 -7.25 10.18
N ARG A 322 -28.13 -6.42 9.22
CA ARG A 322 -28.10 -4.95 9.34
C ARG A 322 -29.01 -4.42 10.45
N LEU A 323 -30.08 -5.13 10.78
CA LEU A 323 -30.99 -4.73 11.84
C LEU A 323 -30.44 -5.00 13.25
N HIS A 324 -29.37 -5.76 13.38
CA HIS A 324 -28.74 -6.07 14.67
C HIS A 324 -27.52 -5.15 14.87
N LYS A 325 -27.77 -3.98 15.44
CA LYS A 325 -26.71 -3.08 15.87
C LYS A 325 -26.18 -3.46 17.25
N GLU A 326 -24.86 -3.58 17.36
CA GLU A 326 -24.16 -3.79 18.62
C GLU A 326 -23.62 -2.45 19.12
N ILE A 327 -24.01 -2.04 20.33
CA ILE A 327 -23.45 -0.89 21.04
C ILE A 327 -22.37 -1.41 21.98
N ARG A 328 -21.14 -0.96 21.80
CA ARG A 328 -19.99 -1.30 22.66
C ARG A 328 -19.68 -0.21 23.65
N PHE A 329 -19.74 1.04 23.21
CA PHE A 329 -19.51 2.20 24.07
C PHE A 329 -20.53 3.27 23.72
N THR A 330 -21.41 3.62 24.63
CA THR A 330 -22.08 4.92 24.62
C THR A 330 -21.03 6.03 24.82
N HIS A 331 -21.35 7.29 24.55
CA HIS A 331 -20.42 8.39 24.76
C HIS A 331 -19.96 8.47 26.24
N ALA A 332 -20.86 8.22 27.18
CA ALA A 332 -20.53 8.18 28.60
C ALA A 332 -19.58 7.01 28.96
N GLN A 333 -19.78 5.84 28.37
CA GLN A 333 -18.91 4.67 28.55
C GLN A 333 -17.55 4.87 27.90
N LEU A 334 -17.49 5.49 26.71
CA LEU A 334 -16.26 5.88 26.03
C LEU A 334 -15.43 6.78 26.95
N LYS A 335 -16.04 7.83 27.54
CA LYS A 335 -15.37 8.72 28.48
C LYS A 335 -14.76 7.96 29.67
N LYS A 336 -15.52 7.06 30.28
CA LYS A 336 -15.03 6.25 31.39
C LYS A 336 -13.85 5.37 31.01
N SER A 337 -13.90 4.73 29.83
CA SER A 337 -12.81 3.88 29.33
C SER A 337 -11.53 4.70 29.04
N ILE A 338 -11.68 5.88 28.47
CA ILE A 338 -10.55 6.81 28.25
C ILE A 338 -9.95 7.24 29.59
N ASP A 339 -10.78 7.60 30.58
CA ASP A 339 -10.30 7.98 31.91
C ASP A 339 -9.57 6.84 32.61
N TYR A 340 -10.05 5.61 32.46
CA TYR A 340 -9.38 4.44 32.99
C TYR A 340 -8.03 4.18 32.29
N ALA A 341 -7.96 4.32 30.95
CA ALA A 341 -6.70 4.21 30.23
C ALA A 341 -5.66 5.23 30.75
N LYS A 342 -6.09 6.47 31.05
CA LYS A 342 -5.23 7.49 31.65
C LYS A 342 -4.76 7.11 33.05
N GLN A 343 -5.65 6.59 33.89
CA GLN A 343 -5.29 6.08 35.24
C GLN A 343 -4.30 4.92 35.14
N SER A 344 -4.37 4.11 34.07
CA SER A 344 -3.46 3.00 33.78
C SER A 344 -2.14 3.44 33.11
N GLY A 345 -1.88 4.76 32.98
CA GLY A 345 -0.62 5.29 32.49
C GLY A 345 -0.63 5.85 31.05
N PHE A 346 -1.78 5.88 30.35
CA PHE A 346 -1.88 6.51 29.04
C PHE A 346 -1.76 8.04 29.15
N ALA A 347 -0.61 8.59 28.79
CA ALA A 347 -0.29 10.02 28.92
C ALA A 347 -0.02 10.71 27.57
N LYS A 348 0.31 9.94 26.55
CA LYS A 348 0.64 10.41 25.20
C LYS A 348 0.05 9.45 24.15
N GLY A 349 -0.23 9.97 22.96
CA GLY A 349 -0.72 9.19 21.83
C GLY A 349 -1.94 9.78 21.16
N LEU A 350 -2.78 8.93 20.63
CA LEU A 350 -3.97 9.30 19.87
C LEU A 350 -5.16 8.43 20.29
N ILE A 351 -6.34 9.03 20.39
CA ILE A 351 -7.60 8.31 20.57
C ILE A 351 -8.33 8.30 19.22
N ASN A 352 -8.57 7.12 18.64
CA ASN A 352 -9.30 6.94 17.38
C ASN A 352 -10.71 6.41 17.68
N ILE A 353 -11.73 7.23 17.42
CA ILE A 353 -13.14 6.93 17.69
C ILE A 353 -13.80 6.45 16.38
N ARG A 354 -14.20 5.19 16.36
CA ARG A 354 -14.85 4.52 15.22
C ARG A 354 -16.30 4.19 15.53
N GLY A 355 -17.13 4.10 14.49
CA GLY A 355 -18.54 3.71 14.64
C GLY A 355 -19.40 4.72 15.41
N TRP A 356 -18.98 5.99 15.43
CA TRP A 356 -19.72 7.12 16.01
C TRP A 356 -20.85 7.60 15.11
N ILE A 357 -20.79 7.28 13.82
CA ILE A 357 -21.68 7.71 12.76
C ILE A 357 -23.07 7.06 12.86
N ASN A 358 -24.05 7.61 12.16
CA ASN A 358 -25.40 7.06 12.07
C ASN A 358 -25.38 5.57 11.69
N GLY A 359 -25.99 4.72 12.52
CA GLY A 359 -26.05 3.27 12.35
C GLY A 359 -24.78 2.52 12.73
N GLY A 360 -23.70 3.20 13.12
CA GLY A 360 -22.44 2.57 13.56
C GLY A 360 -21.43 2.40 12.42
N TYR A 361 -20.32 1.72 12.75
CA TYR A 361 -19.16 1.53 11.89
C TYR A 361 -19.54 0.94 10.53
N ASP A 362 -19.07 1.59 9.45
CA ASP A 362 -19.31 1.22 8.06
C ASP A 362 -20.79 1.04 7.67
N TYR A 363 -21.73 1.74 8.34
CA TYR A 363 -23.14 1.56 8.02
C TYR A 363 -23.68 2.57 6.99
N SER A 364 -23.45 3.87 7.20
CA SER A 364 -24.18 4.92 6.48
C SER A 364 -23.33 5.79 5.58
N HIS A 365 -22.10 5.41 5.25
CA HIS A 365 -21.27 6.20 4.35
C HIS A 365 -21.93 6.41 2.97
N PRO A 366 -21.89 7.64 2.43
CA PRO A 366 -21.34 8.86 2.99
C PRO A 366 -22.34 9.71 3.81
N ASP A 367 -23.51 9.20 4.14
CA ASP A 367 -24.58 9.92 4.85
C ASP A 367 -24.49 9.71 6.37
N ILE A 368 -23.38 10.14 6.95
CA ILE A 368 -22.92 9.79 8.30
C ILE A 368 -23.56 10.57 9.44
N TRP A 369 -24.17 11.72 9.14
CA TRP A 369 -24.73 12.62 10.14
C TRP A 369 -26.24 12.43 10.32
N PRO A 370 -26.80 12.56 11.53
CA PRO A 370 -26.13 12.81 12.82
C PRO A 370 -25.37 11.56 13.35
N PRO A 371 -24.53 11.70 14.41
CA PRO A 371 -24.03 10.56 15.18
C PRO A 371 -25.17 9.63 15.63
N ASP A 372 -24.88 8.36 15.81
CA ASP A 372 -25.89 7.36 16.17
C ASP A 372 -26.58 7.71 17.49
N PRO A 373 -27.94 7.86 17.54
CA PRO A 373 -28.65 8.32 18.70
C PRO A 373 -28.61 7.35 19.90
N ASP A 374 -28.36 6.05 19.65
CA ASP A 374 -28.24 5.08 20.73
C ASP A 374 -26.92 5.20 21.51
N LEU A 375 -25.98 6.00 21.00
CA LEU A 375 -24.71 6.27 21.68
C LEU A 375 -24.84 7.42 22.70
N GLY A 376 -25.85 8.24 22.61
CA GLY A 376 -26.07 9.44 23.40
C GLY A 376 -26.20 10.71 22.55
N ASP A 377 -26.31 11.86 23.18
CA ASP A 377 -26.35 13.15 22.46
C ASP A 377 -24.98 13.46 21.84
N HIS A 378 -24.97 13.92 20.60
CA HIS A 378 -23.73 14.31 19.90
C HIS A 378 -22.89 15.38 20.65
N ARG A 379 -23.53 16.22 21.50
CA ARG A 379 -22.84 17.15 22.38
C ARG A 379 -22.03 16.45 23.47
N GLU A 380 -22.44 15.26 23.91
CA GLU A 380 -21.65 14.42 24.80
C GLU A 380 -20.38 13.91 24.10
N LEU A 381 -20.48 13.53 22.81
CA LEU A 381 -19.30 13.19 22.02
C LEU A 381 -18.34 14.37 21.89
N ALA A 382 -18.84 15.57 21.63
CA ALA A 382 -18.02 16.79 21.60
C ALA A 382 -17.32 17.05 22.95
N GLN A 383 -18.00 16.79 24.08
CA GLN A 383 -17.40 16.90 25.42
C GLN A 383 -16.33 15.83 25.67
N VAL A 384 -16.51 14.61 25.18
CA VAL A 384 -15.49 13.55 25.24
C VAL A 384 -14.25 13.99 24.49
N ILE A 385 -14.41 14.46 23.25
CA ILE A 385 -13.32 14.96 22.40
C ILE A 385 -12.57 16.12 23.06
N ALA A 386 -13.29 17.06 23.64
CA ALA A 386 -12.72 18.23 24.30
C ALA A 386 -12.15 17.96 25.71
N SER A 387 -12.34 16.74 26.25
CA SER A 387 -12.04 16.43 27.66
C SER A 387 -10.55 16.54 28.01
N ASP A 388 -9.68 16.39 27.02
CA ASP A 388 -8.23 16.56 27.18
C ASP A 388 -7.59 17.11 25.91
N PRO A 389 -7.28 18.40 25.86
CA PRO A 389 -6.70 19.01 24.67
C PRO A 389 -5.25 18.56 24.39
N THR A 390 -4.62 17.83 25.31
CA THR A 390 -3.23 17.33 25.15
C THR A 390 -3.14 15.97 24.50
N ILE A 391 -4.26 15.23 24.41
CA ILE A 391 -4.35 13.93 23.74
C ILE A 391 -5.34 14.09 22.56
N PRO A 392 -4.85 14.17 21.32
CA PRO A 392 -5.72 14.37 20.18
C PRO A 392 -6.74 13.25 20.03
N CYS A 393 -8.00 13.64 19.89
CA CYS A 393 -9.09 12.74 19.54
C CYS A 393 -9.38 12.81 18.05
N CYS A 394 -9.40 11.65 17.43
CA CYS A 394 -9.61 11.43 16.02
C CYS A 394 -11.00 10.83 15.78
N LEU A 395 -11.69 11.32 14.77
CA LEU A 395 -12.89 10.70 14.24
C LEU A 395 -12.54 9.90 12.98
N HIS A 396 -12.98 8.64 12.96
CA HIS A 396 -12.83 7.75 11.81
C HIS A 396 -13.97 8.00 10.83
N ASP A 397 -13.62 8.09 9.52
CA ASP A 397 -14.57 8.26 8.44
C ASP A 397 -14.09 7.50 7.18
N ASN A 398 -15.02 7.20 6.25
CA ASN A 398 -14.73 6.52 4.99
C ASN A 398 -15.44 7.24 3.83
N TYR A 399 -14.69 7.58 2.80
CA TYR A 399 -15.20 8.24 1.57
C TYR A 399 -14.85 7.43 0.31
N GLN A 400 -14.49 6.17 0.46
CA GLN A 400 -14.30 5.24 -0.65
C GLN A 400 -15.57 4.46 -0.95
N ASP A 401 -16.37 4.19 0.08
CA ASP A 401 -17.54 3.35 0.02
C ASP A 401 -18.86 4.17 0.07
N ILE A 402 -19.86 3.69 -0.65
CA ILE A 402 -21.26 4.09 -0.51
C ILE A 402 -22.12 2.84 -0.43
N TYR A 403 -23.06 2.81 0.49
CA TYR A 403 -23.96 1.68 0.66
C TYR A 403 -25.26 1.82 -0.09
N ASP A 404 -25.84 0.71 -0.55
CA ASP A 404 -27.03 0.68 -1.40
C ASP A 404 -28.33 1.15 -0.69
N HIS A 405 -28.31 1.25 0.63
CA HIS A 405 -29.45 1.66 1.44
C HIS A 405 -29.44 3.13 1.90
N VAL A 406 -28.34 3.87 1.60
CA VAL A 406 -28.25 5.28 2.04
C VAL A 406 -28.91 6.23 1.04
N PRO A 407 -29.42 7.41 1.51
CA PRO A 407 -30.12 8.38 0.64
C PRO A 407 -29.30 8.87 -0.55
N SER A 408 -27.99 9.00 -0.42
CA SER A 408 -27.13 9.47 -1.50
C SER A 408 -26.90 8.44 -2.60
N PHE A 409 -27.21 7.15 -2.37
CA PHE A 409 -27.02 6.11 -3.39
C PHE A 409 -28.00 6.29 -4.56
N PRO A 410 -27.59 6.08 -5.84
CA PRO A 410 -26.26 5.70 -6.32
C PRO A 410 -25.39 6.88 -6.80
N ASN A 411 -25.57 8.08 -6.27
CA ASN A 411 -24.87 9.28 -6.74
C ASN A 411 -23.36 9.19 -6.47
N GLY A 412 -22.58 9.40 -7.50
CA GLY A 412 -21.13 9.35 -7.42
C GLY A 412 -20.53 7.94 -7.45
N VAL A 413 -21.33 6.88 -7.66
CA VAL A 413 -20.79 5.53 -7.81
C VAL A 413 -20.00 5.41 -9.12
N LEU A 414 -18.80 4.85 -9.05
CA LEU A 414 -17.98 4.56 -10.23
C LEU A 414 -18.72 3.63 -11.19
N ARG A 415 -18.56 3.86 -12.50
CA ARG A 415 -19.13 3.00 -13.53
C ARG A 415 -18.05 2.25 -14.28
N ARG A 416 -18.34 0.97 -14.55
CA ARG A 416 -17.55 0.08 -15.40
C ARG A 416 -17.70 0.43 -16.88
N PRO A 417 -16.86 -0.15 -17.78
CA PRO A 417 -16.97 0.08 -19.22
C PRO A 417 -18.32 -0.30 -19.83
N ASP A 418 -19.03 -1.27 -19.23
CA ASP A 418 -20.39 -1.70 -19.65
C ASP A 418 -21.52 -0.80 -19.09
N GLY A 419 -21.17 0.25 -18.34
CA GLY A 419 -22.11 1.16 -17.70
C GLY A 419 -22.64 0.68 -16.34
N SER A 420 -22.34 -0.55 -15.91
CA SER A 420 -22.76 -1.06 -14.61
C SER A 420 -22.06 -0.33 -13.47
N LEU A 421 -22.71 -0.30 -12.29
CA LEU A 421 -22.13 0.25 -11.07
C LEU A 421 -20.96 -0.64 -10.61
N MET A 422 -19.91 -0.01 -10.09
CA MET A 422 -18.75 -0.75 -9.57
C MET A 422 -19.01 -1.19 -8.13
N PRO A 423 -19.18 -2.50 -7.87
CA PRO A 423 -19.35 -2.99 -6.50
C PRO A 423 -18.04 -2.87 -5.73
N GLY A 424 -18.16 -2.51 -4.47
CA GLY A 424 -17.13 -2.60 -3.45
C GLY A 424 -17.20 -3.93 -2.69
N GLY A 425 -16.78 -3.91 -1.43
CA GLY A 425 -16.85 -5.07 -0.54
C GLY A 425 -18.21 -5.27 0.10
N LEU A 426 -18.34 -6.43 0.76
CA LEU A 426 -19.35 -6.66 1.75
C LEU A 426 -18.74 -6.33 3.12
N TRP A 427 -19.17 -5.22 3.68
CA TRP A 427 -18.66 -4.72 4.97
C TRP A 427 -19.74 -4.75 6.05
N ALA A 428 -19.46 -4.14 7.19
CA ALA A 428 -20.42 -4.09 8.29
C ALA A 428 -21.78 -3.48 7.87
N GLY A 429 -21.78 -2.48 6.98
CA GLY A 429 -22.99 -1.87 6.42
C GLY A 429 -23.67 -2.69 5.30
N GLY A 430 -23.10 -3.80 4.87
CA GLY A 430 -23.64 -4.63 3.78
C GLY A 430 -22.90 -4.41 2.45
N GLN A 431 -23.61 -4.47 1.32
CA GLN A 431 -23.01 -4.28 0.01
C GLN A 431 -22.59 -2.82 -0.18
N ALA A 432 -21.27 -2.60 -0.24
CA ALA A 432 -20.70 -1.32 -0.62
C ALA A 432 -20.54 -1.23 -2.15
N TYR A 433 -20.52 0.01 -2.63
CA TYR A 433 -20.14 0.38 -3.99
C TYR A 433 -19.02 1.42 -3.92
N MET A 434 -18.19 1.48 -4.96
CA MET A 434 -17.02 2.36 -4.99
C MET A 434 -17.41 3.77 -5.41
N LEU A 435 -17.06 4.76 -4.61
CA LEU A 435 -17.26 6.18 -4.93
C LEU A 435 -16.20 6.69 -5.92
N ASN A 436 -16.61 7.56 -6.80
CA ASN A 436 -15.72 8.42 -7.58
C ASN A 436 -15.11 9.48 -6.65
N SER A 437 -13.81 9.54 -6.57
CA SER A 437 -13.09 10.44 -5.64
C SER A 437 -13.45 11.93 -5.81
N ARG A 438 -13.92 12.30 -7.00
CA ARG A 438 -14.49 13.65 -7.26
C ARG A 438 -15.75 13.91 -6.45
N ASP A 439 -16.62 12.91 -6.34
CA ASP A 439 -17.85 12.98 -5.54
C ASP A 439 -17.53 12.75 -4.06
N SER A 440 -16.57 11.89 -3.73
CA SER A 440 -16.03 11.74 -2.37
C SER A 440 -15.60 13.08 -1.77
N LEU A 441 -14.86 13.90 -2.53
CA LEU A 441 -14.46 15.24 -2.08
C LEU A 441 -15.65 16.18 -1.83
N LYS A 442 -16.75 16.05 -2.60
CA LYS A 442 -17.99 16.79 -2.33
C LYS A 442 -18.64 16.34 -1.02
N TYR A 443 -18.69 15.02 -0.77
CA TYR A 443 -19.22 14.47 0.47
C TYR A 443 -18.38 14.85 1.68
N VAL A 444 -17.05 14.82 1.56
CA VAL A 444 -16.11 15.34 2.59
C VAL A 444 -16.47 16.76 2.99
N LYS A 445 -16.59 17.67 2.02
CA LYS A 445 -16.91 19.08 2.27
C LYS A 445 -18.30 19.25 2.87
N ARG A 446 -19.30 18.51 2.37
CA ARG A 446 -20.66 18.51 2.92
C ARG A 446 -20.68 18.08 4.40
N ASN A 447 -20.04 16.96 4.69
CA ASN A 447 -20.07 16.37 6.02
C ASN A 447 -19.30 17.20 7.04
N TRP A 448 -18.22 17.84 6.61
CA TRP A 448 -17.42 18.72 7.48
C TRP A 448 -18.25 19.85 8.10
N GLU A 449 -19.25 20.38 7.40
CA GLU A 449 -20.13 21.44 7.93
C GLU A 449 -20.83 21.04 9.24
N ASN A 450 -21.04 19.75 9.44
CA ASN A 450 -21.60 19.18 10.66
C ASN A 450 -20.51 18.69 11.62
N ILE A 451 -19.51 17.91 11.11
CA ILE A 451 -18.44 17.29 11.92
C ILE A 451 -17.68 18.34 12.72
N LYS A 452 -17.43 19.53 12.15
CA LYS A 452 -16.72 20.62 12.84
C LYS A 452 -17.35 21.03 14.19
N SER A 453 -18.66 20.78 14.40
CA SER A 453 -19.34 21.03 15.68
C SER A 453 -18.91 20.09 16.82
N LEU A 454 -18.27 18.96 16.48
CA LEU A 454 -17.69 18.03 17.44
C LEU A 454 -16.28 18.45 17.86
N HIS A 455 -15.66 19.43 17.22
CA HIS A 455 -14.32 19.95 17.48
C HIS A 455 -13.20 18.87 17.45
N PRO A 456 -13.15 17.96 16.47
CA PRO A 456 -12.09 16.97 16.41
C PRO A 456 -10.73 17.64 16.22
N GLN A 457 -9.68 17.08 16.82
CA GLN A 457 -8.29 17.51 16.58
C GLN A 457 -7.63 16.69 15.45
N ALA A 458 -8.24 15.57 15.07
CA ALA A 458 -7.71 14.66 14.06
C ALA A 458 -8.84 14.00 13.26
N MET A 459 -8.53 13.59 12.02
CA MET A 459 -9.40 12.75 11.20
C MET A 459 -8.61 11.53 10.72
N PHE A 460 -9.21 10.35 10.83
CA PHE A 460 -8.72 9.14 10.22
C PHE A 460 -9.59 8.79 9.01
N LEU A 461 -8.97 8.80 7.84
CA LEU A 461 -9.65 8.53 6.58
C LEU A 461 -9.36 7.11 6.13
N ASP A 462 -10.32 6.24 6.39
CA ASP A 462 -10.22 4.82 6.05
C ASP A 462 -10.08 4.64 4.54
N THR A 463 -9.27 3.68 4.13
CA THR A 463 -9.06 3.23 2.74
C THR A 463 -8.48 4.24 1.75
N VAL A 464 -8.39 5.53 2.04
CA VAL A 464 -7.94 6.55 1.06
C VAL A 464 -6.55 6.22 0.50
N THR A 465 -5.63 5.77 1.35
CA THR A 465 -4.28 5.34 0.93
C THR A 465 -4.16 3.82 0.75
N ALA A 466 -5.09 3.04 1.28
CA ALA A 466 -5.13 1.57 1.16
C ALA A 466 -5.78 1.07 -0.12
N ALA A 467 -6.73 1.85 -0.65
CA ALA A 467 -7.49 1.44 -1.82
C ALA A 467 -6.69 1.62 -3.11
N LYS A 468 -6.73 0.62 -3.97
CA LYS A 468 -6.19 0.74 -5.32
C LYS A 468 -6.79 1.93 -6.07
N LEU A 469 -6.04 2.45 -7.03
CA LEU A 469 -6.52 3.51 -7.89
C LEU A 469 -7.55 2.97 -8.88
N LEU A 470 -8.68 3.65 -8.99
CA LEU A 470 -9.82 3.24 -9.77
C LEU A 470 -10.09 4.18 -10.96
N GLN A 471 -10.96 3.73 -11.86
CA GLN A 471 -11.39 4.49 -13.02
C GLN A 471 -12.92 4.51 -13.10
N SER A 472 -13.47 5.60 -13.64
CA SER A 472 -14.89 5.67 -14.02
C SER A 472 -15.05 5.88 -15.51
N PHE A 473 -15.93 5.10 -16.11
CA PHE A 473 -16.30 5.22 -17.52
C PHE A 473 -17.63 5.98 -17.71
N GLU A 474 -18.12 6.64 -16.66
CA GLU A 474 -19.37 7.41 -16.71
C GLU A 474 -19.22 8.62 -17.64
N PRO A 475 -20.08 8.76 -18.69
CA PRO A 475 -20.06 9.94 -19.55
C PRO A 475 -20.28 11.23 -18.74
N GLY A 476 -19.41 12.21 -18.92
CA GLY A 476 -19.47 13.47 -18.16
C GLY A 476 -18.85 13.43 -16.76
N ASN A 477 -18.58 12.24 -16.21
CA ASN A 477 -17.93 12.04 -14.91
C ASN A 477 -16.83 10.96 -14.97
N THR A 478 -16.09 10.92 -16.09
CA THR A 478 -14.96 10.00 -16.24
C THR A 478 -13.86 10.31 -15.24
N LEU A 479 -13.18 9.25 -14.79
CA LEU A 479 -12.06 9.34 -13.84
C LEU A 479 -10.93 8.43 -14.32
N THR A 480 -9.73 8.97 -14.48
CA THR A 480 -8.50 8.18 -14.69
C THR A 480 -7.89 7.82 -13.33
N ARG A 481 -7.03 6.79 -13.29
CA ARG A 481 -6.32 6.44 -12.05
C ARG A 481 -5.42 7.58 -11.53
N LEU A 482 -4.83 8.36 -12.44
CA LEU A 482 -4.05 9.54 -12.04
C LEU A 482 -4.93 10.57 -11.34
N GLN A 483 -6.09 10.90 -11.91
CA GLN A 483 -7.06 11.80 -11.29
C GLN A 483 -7.59 11.25 -9.95
N ASP A 484 -7.80 9.94 -9.85
CA ASP A 484 -8.21 9.29 -8.59
C ASP A 484 -7.17 9.51 -7.49
N ARG A 485 -5.87 9.30 -7.80
CA ARG A 485 -4.76 9.56 -6.87
C ARG A 485 -4.71 11.03 -6.44
N GLU A 486 -4.81 11.95 -7.40
CA GLU A 486 -4.78 13.40 -7.13
C GLU A 486 -5.94 13.82 -6.23
N LEU A 487 -7.15 13.37 -6.52
CA LEU A 487 -8.34 13.67 -5.71
C LEU A 487 -8.28 13.03 -4.32
N LYS A 488 -7.73 11.83 -4.18
CA LYS A 488 -7.46 11.22 -2.87
C LYS A 488 -6.47 12.06 -2.06
N ALA A 489 -5.43 12.57 -2.71
CA ALA A 489 -4.50 13.51 -2.07
C ALA A 489 -5.20 14.83 -1.66
N GLU A 490 -6.11 15.34 -2.49
CA GLU A 490 -6.92 16.53 -2.16
C GLU A 490 -7.86 16.28 -0.95
N ILE A 491 -8.40 15.07 -0.80
CA ILE A 491 -9.21 14.70 0.38
C ILE A 491 -8.36 14.77 1.65
N LEU A 492 -7.15 14.21 1.63
CA LEU A 492 -6.23 14.29 2.77
C LEU A 492 -5.83 15.75 3.07
N LYS A 493 -5.47 16.48 2.01
CA LYS A 493 -5.09 17.88 2.09
C LYS A 493 -6.20 18.77 2.63
N PHE A 494 -7.46 18.49 2.32
CA PHE A 494 -8.61 19.27 2.83
C PHE A 494 -8.60 19.34 4.37
N TYR A 495 -8.42 18.22 5.05
CA TYR A 495 -8.38 18.19 6.51
C TYR A 495 -7.07 18.77 7.08
N LEU A 496 -5.96 18.57 6.38
CA LEU A 496 -4.69 19.20 6.75
C LEU A 496 -4.79 20.73 6.71
N ASP A 497 -5.39 21.30 5.65
CA ASP A 497 -5.58 22.76 5.51
C ASP A 497 -6.52 23.35 6.56
N LEU A 498 -7.32 22.54 7.23
CA LEU A 498 -8.13 22.93 8.38
C LEU A 498 -7.35 22.92 9.71
N GLY A 499 -6.06 22.56 9.67
CA GLY A 499 -5.20 22.47 10.84
C GLY A 499 -5.39 21.19 11.65
N LEU A 500 -6.01 20.15 11.09
CA LEU A 500 -6.23 18.88 11.75
C LEU A 500 -5.04 17.94 11.55
N LEU A 501 -4.80 17.07 12.51
CA LEU A 501 -3.99 15.88 12.26
C LEU A 501 -4.75 14.94 11.33
N VAL A 502 -4.04 14.32 10.37
CA VAL A 502 -4.64 13.44 9.37
C VAL A 502 -3.95 12.08 9.44
N GLY A 503 -4.75 11.02 9.50
CA GLY A 503 -4.29 9.65 9.39
C GLY A 503 -5.06 8.88 8.32
N SER A 504 -4.51 7.75 7.87
CA SER A 504 -5.20 6.86 6.93
C SER A 504 -4.78 5.41 7.13
N GLU A 505 -5.53 4.50 6.50
CA GLU A 505 -5.22 3.08 6.47
C GLU A 505 -4.16 2.80 5.40
N GLU A 506 -3.16 1.98 5.72
CA GLU A 506 -2.04 1.59 4.86
C GLU A 506 -1.23 2.80 4.33
N GLY A 507 0.05 2.77 4.52
CA GLY A 507 0.91 3.84 4.00
C GLY A 507 1.05 3.78 2.48
N ALA A 508 0.88 4.95 1.82
CA ALA A 508 1.22 5.14 0.41
C ALA A 508 2.02 6.43 0.25
N ASP A 509 3.04 6.42 -0.59
CA ASP A 509 3.97 7.54 -0.74
C ASP A 509 3.30 8.87 -1.09
N PHE A 510 2.22 8.85 -1.90
CA PHE A 510 1.47 10.07 -2.24
C PHE A 510 0.72 10.69 -1.05
N GLY A 511 0.43 9.88 -0.02
CA GLY A 511 -0.26 10.33 1.20
C GLY A 511 0.68 10.93 2.25
N VAL A 512 1.98 10.60 2.20
CA VAL A 512 2.95 11.01 3.22
C VAL A 512 3.02 12.51 3.44
N PRO A 513 2.99 13.39 2.42
CA PRO A 513 3.02 14.84 2.65
C PRO A 513 1.83 15.37 3.46
N TYR A 514 0.71 14.65 3.48
CA TYR A 514 -0.56 15.08 4.07
C TYR A 514 -0.91 14.36 5.37
N CYS A 515 -0.39 13.12 5.57
CA CYS A 515 -0.72 12.30 6.74
C CYS A 515 0.33 12.41 7.82
N HIS A 516 -0.12 12.39 9.09
CA HIS A 516 0.74 12.36 10.26
C HIS A 516 0.98 10.95 10.76
N TRP A 517 0.04 10.02 10.52
CA TRP A 517 0.20 8.61 10.85
C TRP A 517 -0.54 7.70 9.86
N PHE A 518 -0.11 6.44 9.84
CA PHE A 518 -0.78 5.36 9.12
C PHE A 518 -1.01 4.18 10.06
N GLU A 519 -2.22 3.61 9.99
CA GLU A 519 -2.53 2.31 10.57
C GLU A 519 -2.43 1.27 9.47
N ASN A 520 -1.57 0.27 9.62
CA ASN A 520 -1.22 -0.60 8.50
C ASN A 520 -1.16 -2.10 8.86
N ARG A 521 -1.06 -2.93 7.81
CA ARG A 521 -0.92 -4.39 7.86
C ARG A 521 0.48 -4.81 7.42
N HIS A 522 1.51 -4.10 7.88
CA HIS A 522 2.90 -4.42 7.56
C HIS A 522 3.31 -5.73 8.23
N GLU A 523 2.99 -6.84 7.59
CA GLU A 523 3.29 -8.18 8.08
C GLU A 523 4.56 -8.73 7.42
N ARG A 524 5.31 -9.54 8.17
CA ARG A 524 6.35 -10.39 7.58
C ARG A 524 5.69 -11.40 6.64
N LYS A 525 6.11 -11.40 5.37
CA LYS A 525 5.67 -12.38 4.37
C LYS A 525 6.72 -13.48 4.23
N ALA A 526 6.40 -14.52 3.48
CA ALA A 526 7.38 -15.53 3.11
C ALA A 526 8.55 -14.87 2.35
N GLY A 527 9.78 -15.18 2.75
CA GLY A 527 10.99 -14.51 2.30
C GLY A 527 11.55 -13.56 3.36
N GLU A 528 12.49 -12.71 2.97
CA GLU A 528 13.11 -11.74 3.86
C GLU A 528 12.30 -10.43 3.85
N THR A 529 11.79 -10.05 5.02
CA THR A 529 11.15 -8.74 5.22
C THR A 529 12.20 -7.75 5.70
N ILE A 530 12.24 -6.59 5.09
CA ILE A 530 13.11 -5.47 5.45
C ILE A 530 12.23 -4.24 5.78
N PRO A 531 12.66 -3.34 6.67
CA PRO A 531 11.88 -2.15 7.03
C PRO A 531 12.06 -1.03 5.99
N LEU A 532 11.80 -1.33 4.71
CA LEU A 532 12.01 -0.39 3.61
C LEU A 532 11.16 0.86 3.76
N TRP A 533 9.90 0.72 4.24
CA TRP A 533 9.03 1.85 4.52
C TRP A 533 9.65 2.78 5.57
N SER A 534 10.09 2.23 6.70
CA SER A 534 10.71 3.01 7.78
C SER A 534 12.04 3.65 7.35
N LEU A 535 12.87 2.95 6.56
CA LEU A 535 14.10 3.50 6.00
C LEU A 535 13.86 4.75 5.13
N VAL A 536 12.66 4.88 4.54
CA VAL A 536 12.29 6.03 3.72
C VAL A 536 11.53 7.08 4.54
N PHE A 537 10.56 6.68 5.38
CA PHE A 537 9.51 7.55 5.90
C PHE A 537 9.37 7.59 7.43
N HIS A 538 10.29 6.98 8.20
CA HIS A 538 10.12 6.89 9.65
C HIS A 538 9.91 8.27 10.32
N ASP A 539 10.66 9.27 9.91
CA ASP A 539 10.55 10.65 10.38
C ASP A 539 9.58 11.53 9.57
N ALA A 540 8.78 10.92 8.68
CA ALA A 540 7.79 11.64 7.87
C ALA A 540 6.34 11.30 8.26
N ALA A 541 6.08 10.10 8.78
CA ALA A 541 4.77 9.71 9.29
C ALA A 541 4.91 8.58 10.32
N PHE A 542 4.21 8.70 11.44
CA PHE A 542 4.11 7.60 12.40
C PHE A 542 3.40 6.40 11.78
N CYS A 543 3.79 5.21 12.22
CA CYS A 543 3.14 3.98 11.82
C CYS A 543 2.70 3.17 13.03
N ALA A 544 1.51 2.57 12.94
CA ALA A 544 1.02 1.61 13.90
C ALA A 544 0.44 0.41 13.16
N ARG A 545 0.53 -0.77 13.75
CA ARG A 545 0.15 -2.00 13.07
C ARG A 545 -1.07 -2.66 13.71
N TYR A 546 -2.05 -3.06 12.88
CA TYR A 546 -3.28 -3.72 13.34
C TYR A 546 -3.04 -5.03 14.07
N THR A 547 -1.98 -5.74 13.75
CA THR A 547 -1.78 -7.12 14.16
C THR A 547 -0.68 -7.31 15.21
N THR A 548 -0.20 -6.23 15.83
CA THR A 548 0.85 -6.26 16.86
C THR A 548 0.60 -7.32 17.95
N PHE A 549 -0.64 -7.47 18.39
CA PHE A 549 -1.01 -8.38 19.47
C PHE A 549 -1.64 -9.70 19.01
N THR A 550 -1.51 -10.08 17.74
CA THR A 550 -1.94 -11.39 17.26
C THR A 550 -0.89 -12.46 17.61
N ASN A 551 -1.35 -13.68 17.92
CA ASN A 551 -0.50 -14.80 18.31
C ASN A 551 -0.15 -15.72 17.13
N ASP A 552 0.20 -15.18 15.99
CA ASP A 552 0.52 -15.92 14.77
C ASP A 552 2.04 -16.08 14.54
N ARG A 553 2.87 -15.63 15.51
CA ARG A 553 4.33 -15.77 15.54
C ARG A 553 4.77 -16.51 16.79
N PRO A 554 5.94 -17.16 16.75
CA PRO A 554 6.53 -17.80 17.93
C PRO A 554 7.10 -16.80 18.95
N TYR A 555 7.08 -15.49 18.66
CA TYR A 555 7.57 -14.40 19.48
C TYR A 555 6.52 -13.28 19.58
N PRO A 556 6.59 -12.42 20.60
CA PRO A 556 5.74 -11.23 20.69
C PRO A 556 5.97 -10.27 19.53
N LYS A 557 4.92 -9.97 18.76
CA LYS A 557 5.07 -9.15 17.54
C LYS A 557 5.47 -7.70 17.81
N TRP A 558 5.27 -7.16 19.01
CA TRP A 558 5.78 -5.86 19.38
C TRP A 558 7.32 -5.74 19.31
N LEU A 559 8.05 -6.87 19.25
CA LEU A 559 9.49 -6.87 18.93
C LEU A 559 9.77 -6.35 17.52
N GLU A 560 8.90 -6.67 16.55
CA GLU A 560 8.99 -6.12 15.20
C GLU A 560 8.68 -4.62 15.21
N ASP A 561 7.72 -4.18 16.04
CA ASP A 561 7.35 -2.78 16.14
C ASP A 561 8.48 -1.95 16.78
N LEU A 562 9.17 -2.50 17.79
CA LEU A 562 10.40 -1.91 18.33
C LEU A 562 11.49 -1.76 17.24
N LEU A 563 11.74 -2.82 16.46
CA LEU A 563 12.76 -2.85 15.42
C LEU A 563 12.46 -1.85 14.30
N TRP A 564 11.19 -1.76 13.88
CA TRP A 564 10.77 -0.90 12.77
C TRP A 564 10.43 0.54 13.20
N GLY A 565 10.44 0.82 14.51
CA GLY A 565 10.10 2.13 15.07
C GLY A 565 8.61 2.43 15.01
N TYR A 566 7.74 1.41 15.14
CA TYR A 566 6.28 1.57 15.09
C TYR A 566 5.70 1.80 16.48
N GLN A 567 4.56 2.51 16.49
CA GLN A 567 3.73 2.69 17.68
C GLN A 567 2.83 1.49 17.90
N LEU A 568 2.40 1.29 19.14
CA LEU A 568 1.41 0.27 19.48
C LEU A 568 -0.01 0.78 19.23
N LEU A 569 -0.82 -0.04 18.57
CA LEU A 569 -2.24 0.18 18.36
C LEU A 569 -3.06 -0.81 19.18
N PHE A 570 -3.91 -0.29 20.04
CA PHE A 570 -4.82 -1.06 20.87
C PHE A 570 -6.27 -0.88 20.42
N PHE A 571 -6.94 -1.98 20.10
CA PHE A 571 -8.39 -2.01 19.95
C PHE A 571 -9.02 -2.25 21.31
N ILE A 572 -9.54 -1.17 21.90
CA ILE A 572 -10.10 -1.19 23.26
C ILE A 572 -11.48 -1.85 23.24
N ARG A 573 -11.67 -2.79 24.17
CA ARG A 573 -12.94 -3.48 24.38
C ARG A 573 -13.66 -2.97 25.65
N PRO A 574 -15.00 -3.18 25.75
CA PRO A 574 -15.77 -2.77 26.90
C PRO A 574 -15.31 -3.35 28.23
N GLU A 575 -14.66 -4.51 28.23
CA GLU A 575 -14.13 -5.18 29.43
C GLU A 575 -12.94 -4.45 30.04
N PHE A 576 -12.29 -3.58 29.30
CA PHE A 576 -11.19 -2.78 29.80
C PHE A 576 -11.67 -1.81 30.88
N GLY A 577 -11.17 -2.00 32.09
CA GLY A 577 -11.58 -1.22 33.25
C GLY A 577 -13.01 -1.50 33.71
N HIS A 578 -13.58 -2.64 33.36
CA HIS A 578 -14.96 -3.01 33.75
C HIS A 578 -16.00 -1.96 33.35
N VAL A 579 -15.86 -1.36 32.18
CA VAL A 579 -16.71 -0.27 31.71
C VAL A 579 -18.08 -0.76 31.23
N ALA A 580 -18.22 -2.01 30.84
CA ALA A 580 -19.47 -2.58 30.38
C ALA A 580 -19.75 -3.97 30.98
N ASP A 581 -21.04 -4.22 31.30
CA ASP A 581 -21.55 -5.54 31.68
C ASP A 581 -21.73 -6.48 30.47
N SER A 582 -21.30 -6.10 29.31
CA SER A 582 -21.59 -6.89 28.10
C SER A 582 -20.61 -8.04 27.94
N LYS A 583 -21.16 -9.25 27.83
CA LYS A 583 -20.44 -10.45 27.39
C LYS A 583 -20.19 -10.50 25.87
N ALA A 584 -20.17 -9.36 25.20
CA ALA A 584 -20.00 -9.28 23.75
C ALA A 584 -18.58 -9.70 23.35
N GLU A 585 -18.38 -10.99 23.11
CA GLU A 585 -17.16 -11.61 22.60
C GLU A 585 -16.99 -11.45 21.08
N GLN A 586 -17.76 -10.60 20.42
CA GLN A 586 -17.79 -10.61 18.97
C GLN A 586 -16.73 -9.69 18.36
N ASN A 587 -15.97 -10.30 17.48
CA ASN A 587 -14.98 -9.69 16.61
C ASN A 587 -15.63 -8.69 15.67
N ILE A 588 -15.40 -7.41 15.89
CA ILE A 588 -15.47 -6.48 14.78
C ILE A 588 -14.23 -6.70 13.96
N GLY A 589 -14.44 -7.19 12.89
CA GLY A 589 -13.71 -7.42 11.71
C GLY A 589 -12.23 -7.12 11.60
N PHE A 590 -11.56 -6.28 12.34
CA PHE A 590 -10.13 -6.01 12.25
C PHE A 590 -9.40 -6.44 13.51
N ALA A 591 -8.61 -7.48 13.39
CA ALA A 591 -7.77 -8.08 14.40
C ALA A 591 -8.42 -8.16 15.80
N PRO A 592 -8.88 -9.32 16.19
CA PRO A 592 -9.39 -9.58 17.50
C PRO A 592 -8.23 -9.70 18.49
N THR A 593 -7.60 -8.62 18.80
CA THR A 593 -6.69 -8.61 19.93
C THR A 593 -7.54 -8.44 21.17
N LYS A 594 -7.59 -9.49 21.98
CA LYS A 594 -8.03 -9.33 23.38
C LYS A 594 -7.02 -8.39 24.00
N MET A 595 -7.44 -7.18 24.28
CA MET A 595 -6.63 -6.30 25.07
C MET A 595 -6.73 -6.77 26.53
N ASP A 596 -5.60 -7.20 27.04
CA ASP A 596 -5.37 -7.50 28.43
C ASP A 596 -4.78 -6.23 29.07
N GLU A 597 -5.29 -5.81 30.23
CA GLU A 597 -4.77 -4.70 31.00
C GLU A 597 -3.30 -4.90 31.36
N GLN A 598 -2.90 -6.14 31.61
CA GLN A 598 -1.50 -6.49 31.84
C GLN A 598 -0.65 -6.21 30.59
N LEU A 599 -1.14 -6.57 29.39
CA LEU A 599 -0.45 -6.30 28.12
C LEU A 599 -0.33 -4.78 27.90
N PHE A 600 -1.38 -4.03 28.18
CA PHE A 600 -1.38 -2.58 28.07
C PHE A 600 -0.31 -1.94 28.95
N THR A 601 -0.21 -2.37 30.21
CA THR A 601 0.74 -1.80 31.17
C THR A 601 2.16 -2.33 30.95
N SER A 602 2.35 -3.57 30.60
CA SER A 602 3.67 -4.21 30.42
C SER A 602 4.44 -3.70 29.19
N THR A 603 3.74 -3.11 28.21
CA THR A 603 4.34 -2.67 26.94
C THR A 603 4.72 -1.17 26.89
N PHE A 604 4.65 -0.43 27.99
CA PHE A 604 5.11 0.97 28.01
C PHE A 604 6.60 1.18 27.70
N HIS A 605 7.41 0.13 27.72
CA HIS A 605 8.80 0.19 27.28
C HIS A 605 8.93 0.46 25.78
N VAL A 606 7.94 0.02 24.98
CA VAL A 606 7.87 0.32 23.53
C VAL A 606 7.61 1.82 23.32
N ASP A 607 6.69 2.42 24.09
CA ASP A 607 6.42 3.85 24.02
C ASP A 607 7.64 4.68 24.39
N ARG A 608 8.38 4.27 25.46
CA ARG A 608 9.63 4.95 25.89
C ARG A 608 10.74 4.86 24.83
N TRP A 609 10.81 3.74 24.09
CA TRP A 609 11.73 3.64 22.95
C TRP A 609 11.28 4.56 21.82
N HIS A 610 10.01 4.50 21.45
CA HIS A 610 9.47 5.36 20.40
C HIS A 610 9.58 6.86 20.74
N GLU A 611 9.51 7.24 22.00
CA GLU A 611 9.73 8.65 22.42
C GLU A 611 11.13 9.15 22.05
N GLN A 612 12.13 8.27 22.04
CA GLN A 612 13.51 8.63 21.70
C GLN A 612 13.74 8.72 20.19
N ILE A 613 13.01 7.96 19.41
CA ILE A 613 13.30 7.78 17.98
C ILE A 613 12.17 8.23 17.05
N GLY A 614 10.95 8.42 17.54
CA GLY A 614 9.74 8.54 16.73
C GLY A 614 9.74 9.68 15.71
N MET A 615 10.56 10.73 15.91
CA MET A 615 10.74 11.83 14.96
C MET A 615 12.13 11.84 14.30
N GLN A 616 12.89 10.75 14.42
CA GLN A 616 14.23 10.59 13.82
C GLN A 616 14.16 9.74 12.54
N ALA A 617 15.03 9.99 11.59
CA ALA A 617 15.16 9.11 10.44
C ALA A 617 15.77 7.76 10.85
N MET A 618 15.25 6.67 10.28
CA MET A 618 15.92 5.37 10.30
C MET A 618 17.07 5.41 9.29
N THR A 619 18.30 5.26 9.76
CA THR A 619 19.50 5.42 8.93
C THR A 619 20.01 4.12 8.31
N SER A 620 19.80 2.99 9.00
CA SER A 620 20.15 1.68 8.47
C SER A 620 19.42 0.54 9.18
N HIS A 621 19.35 -0.58 8.48
CA HIS A 621 18.93 -1.88 8.98
C HIS A 621 19.86 -2.95 8.45
N ARG A 622 20.09 -4.03 9.22
CA ARG A 622 20.83 -5.21 8.76
C ARG A 622 20.39 -6.48 9.46
N PHE A 623 20.57 -7.59 8.78
CA PHE A 623 20.62 -8.90 9.41
C PHE A 623 22.01 -9.11 10.01
N VAL A 624 22.08 -9.38 11.30
CA VAL A 624 23.37 -9.54 12.00
C VAL A 624 23.92 -10.94 11.69
N ASN A 625 25.15 -11.02 11.20
CA ASN A 625 25.80 -12.28 10.77
C ASN A 625 24.99 -13.06 9.70
N ASP A 626 24.25 -12.35 8.84
CA ASP A 626 23.34 -12.91 7.84
C ASP A 626 22.21 -13.79 8.45
N ASP A 627 21.97 -13.69 9.75
CA ASP A 627 20.88 -14.39 10.43
C ASP A 627 19.58 -13.55 10.40
N VAL A 628 18.60 -14.03 9.67
CA VAL A 628 17.27 -13.37 9.55
C VAL A 628 16.46 -13.36 10.86
N GLN A 629 16.95 -14.04 11.91
CA GLN A 629 16.34 -14.01 13.25
C GLN A 629 17.05 -13.02 14.18
N LEU A 630 18.13 -12.40 13.73
CA LEU A 630 18.89 -11.43 14.50
C LEU A 630 19.06 -10.16 13.66
N GLU A 631 18.33 -9.11 14.03
CA GLU A 631 18.25 -7.90 13.23
C GLU A 631 18.62 -6.67 14.04
N GLU A 632 19.26 -5.71 13.37
CA GLU A 632 19.65 -4.43 13.95
C GLU A 632 19.10 -3.28 13.12
N THR A 633 18.57 -2.28 13.80
CA THR A 633 18.16 -0.99 13.21
C THR A 633 18.91 0.14 13.91
N VAL A 634 19.35 1.12 13.12
CA VAL A 634 19.99 2.35 13.61
C VAL A 634 19.17 3.55 13.17
N PHE A 635 18.96 4.46 14.11
CA PHE A 635 18.31 5.75 13.89
C PHE A 635 19.34 6.88 13.96
N GLU A 636 18.92 8.09 13.65
CA GLU A 636 19.78 9.29 13.81
C GLU A 636 20.35 9.40 15.23
N HIS A 637 21.44 10.13 15.36
CA HIS A 637 22.18 10.31 16.62
C HIS A 637 22.71 9.02 17.26
N GLY A 638 22.82 7.93 16.47
CA GLY A 638 23.44 6.67 16.88
C GLY A 638 22.52 5.75 17.70
N LYS A 639 21.27 6.13 17.97
CA LYS A 639 20.30 5.27 18.65
C LYS A 639 20.11 3.97 17.88
N ARG A 640 20.33 2.83 18.54
CA ARG A 640 20.21 1.52 17.89
C ARG A 640 19.40 0.52 18.71
N ILE A 641 18.79 -0.41 18.03
CA ILE A 641 18.14 -1.56 18.61
C ILE A 641 18.55 -2.83 17.88
N ILE A 642 18.86 -3.87 18.65
CA ILE A 642 19.11 -5.21 18.15
C ILE A 642 18.04 -6.12 18.71
N VAL A 643 17.37 -6.88 17.84
CA VAL A 643 16.29 -7.81 18.22
C VAL A 643 16.69 -9.23 17.87
N ASN A 644 16.59 -10.12 18.84
CA ASN A 644 16.73 -11.56 18.67
C ASN A 644 15.33 -12.20 18.63
N PHE A 645 14.88 -12.59 17.45
CA PHE A 645 13.61 -13.30 17.23
C PHE A 645 13.75 -14.82 17.44
N GLY A 646 14.99 -15.30 17.55
CA GLY A 646 15.32 -16.73 17.68
C GLY A 646 15.02 -17.30 19.08
N ALA A 647 15.10 -18.63 19.17
CA ALA A 647 14.90 -19.38 20.40
C ALA A 647 16.16 -19.51 21.28
N GLU A 648 17.32 -19.12 20.74
CA GLU A 648 18.62 -19.24 21.43
C GLU A 648 19.18 -17.85 21.75
N PRO A 649 19.92 -17.69 22.85
CA PRO A 649 20.59 -16.43 23.19
C PRO A 649 21.70 -16.13 22.17
N GLN A 650 21.84 -14.85 21.80
CA GLN A 650 22.83 -14.37 20.83
C GLN A 650 23.78 -13.36 21.48
N ARG A 651 25.02 -13.31 21.02
CA ARG A 651 26.00 -12.28 21.43
C ARG A 651 26.32 -11.37 20.23
N VAL A 652 26.14 -10.07 20.45
CA VAL A 652 26.48 -9.04 19.46
C VAL A 652 27.26 -7.94 20.17
N ASP A 653 28.42 -7.58 19.67
CA ASP A 653 29.31 -6.54 20.26
C ASP A 653 29.55 -6.71 21.78
N GLY A 654 29.69 -7.98 22.24
CA GLY A 654 29.86 -8.32 23.63
C GLY A 654 28.62 -8.37 24.50
N GLN A 655 27.47 -7.88 23.99
CA GLN A 655 26.16 -7.91 24.66
C GLN A 655 25.48 -9.27 24.44
N LEU A 656 24.92 -9.83 25.51
CA LEU A 656 24.07 -11.02 25.45
C LEU A 656 22.61 -10.60 25.26
N ILE A 657 22.00 -11.04 24.17
CA ILE A 657 20.59 -10.78 23.86
C ILE A 657 19.83 -12.10 24.08
N PRO A 658 18.96 -12.18 25.10
CA PRO A 658 18.18 -13.40 25.34
C PRO A 658 17.27 -13.78 24.17
N PRO A 659 16.75 -15.02 24.11
CA PRO A 659 15.75 -15.41 23.14
C PRO A 659 14.54 -14.51 23.18
N GLN A 660 13.98 -14.17 22.00
CA GLN A 660 12.78 -13.36 21.85
C GLN A 660 12.82 -12.06 22.66
N ASN A 661 13.98 -11.38 22.59
CA ASN A 661 14.26 -10.17 23.37
C ASN A 661 15.09 -9.19 22.54
N TYR A 662 15.44 -8.08 23.12
CA TYR A 662 16.13 -6.99 22.43
C TYR A 662 17.21 -6.34 23.31
N PHE A 663 18.09 -5.58 22.66
CA PHE A 663 19.04 -4.66 23.29
C PHE A 663 18.91 -3.28 22.63
N ILE A 664 18.84 -2.25 23.47
CA ILE A 664 18.88 -0.85 23.05
C ILE A 664 20.23 -0.28 23.47
N GLY A 665 20.92 0.39 22.55
CA GLY A 665 22.19 1.06 22.74
C GLY A 665 22.27 2.43 22.07
N ASP A 666 23.27 3.18 22.43
CA ASP A 666 23.66 4.45 21.80
C ASP A 666 24.77 4.21 20.79
#